data_c32b1bbb61eec5b9c81103f92037d4d7
#
_entry.id   c32b1bbb61eec5b9c81103f92037d4d7
#
_cell.length_a   1.000
_cell.length_b   1.000
_cell.length_c   1.000
_cell.angle_alpha   90.00
_cell.angle_beta   90.00
_cell.angle_gamma   90.00
#
_symmetry.space_group_name_H-M   'P 1'
#
loop_
_entity.id
_entity.type
_entity.pdbx_description
1 polymer ?
#
loop_
_entity_poly.entity_id
_entity_poly.type
_entity_poly.pdbx_seq_one_letter_code
_entity_poly.pdbx_strand_id
1 'polypeptide(L)'
;MPIDVNCSAWKGFRTGEWRHLVNVRNFIQKNYTPYAGDESFLAPTSARTQKVWDKSHALILEELRKGILDVETDAISGINNFAPGYIDRDNEVIVGLQTDAPLKRIVNLYGGMRMAESALEQYGYKLNPEIEKHFRTYRKTHNDGVFDAYPHRTRVARTVGLLTGLPDAYGRGRIVGDYRRVPLYGTDFLIEEKKKDLDALDGAMTDERIRLREEVQMQIRALQEMALMAKGYGCDITKPAETAHDAVQSLYMAYLAGVKENNGAATSLGRTATFLDIYIQRDLDNGTLDEAGAQELVDQFIIKLRLVRHLRTPEYNELFGGDPTWITESLGGMGIDGRTLVTRNTFRYLHTLTNLGTAPEPNLTVLWSQNLPDAFKRYCAKMSIDTDSIQYENDDIMRPMYGDDYCIACCVSAMAVGKQMQFFGARANLAKSLLYAINGGVDEKKGLLVVPEIQKDDDEVLDYPKVLTNYKKVLSYVAALYVDTINIIHFMHDKYAYESSQMALHDTLVERLAAFGVAGLSIAADSLSAIKFAKVKPVRNENGIAVDFVTEGDFPKYGNDDDRVDDIAVEIVSYFSAELKKHALYRGAIHTLSALTITSNVMYGKKTGSTPDGRKAGEPFAPGANPMHGRDESGALASLNSVAKIPYRAVCQDGVSNTFSIVPNALGKTAEERRSNLVQILDGYFVQGAHHLNVNVMNREVLLDAMEHPEKYPTLTIRVSGYAVNFNRLSREQQLEVVKRTFHESM
;
A
#
# COMPACT_ATOMS: atom_id res chain seq x y z
N MET A 1 33.22 -12.33 11.27
CA MET A 1 34.31 -11.54 11.92
C MET A 1 33.65 -10.49 12.80
N PRO A 2 34.22 -10.10 13.97
CA PRO A 2 33.70 -8.95 14.66
C PRO A 2 33.75 -7.75 13.71
N ILE A 3 32.74 -6.86 13.76
CA ILE A 3 32.78 -5.61 13.02
C ILE A 3 34.08 -4.92 13.42
N ASP A 4 34.90 -4.56 12.45
CA ASP A 4 36.07 -3.73 12.74
C ASP A 4 35.55 -2.39 13.25
N VAL A 5 35.67 -2.17 14.56
CA VAL A 5 35.21 -0.94 15.24
C VAL A 5 35.85 0.32 14.64
N ASN A 6 36.92 0.14 13.84
CA ASN A 6 37.65 1.18 13.12
C ASN A 6 37.29 1.27 11.62
N CYS A 7 36.14 0.77 11.19
CA CYS A 7 35.69 0.87 9.81
C CYS A 7 35.73 2.33 9.31
N SER A 8 36.51 2.60 8.27
CA SER A 8 36.70 3.95 7.69
C SER A 8 35.38 4.60 7.27
N ALA A 9 34.46 3.81 6.77
CA ALA A 9 33.12 4.26 6.35
C ALA A 9 32.28 4.86 7.48
N TRP A 10 32.57 4.50 8.74
CA TRP A 10 31.85 5.00 9.92
C TRP A 10 32.53 6.20 10.58
N LYS A 11 33.60 6.72 9.98
CA LYS A 11 34.27 7.92 10.47
C LYS A 11 33.29 9.11 10.48
N GLY A 12 33.27 9.82 11.60
CA GLY A 12 32.37 10.96 11.82
C GLY A 12 31.02 10.58 12.43
N PHE A 13 30.62 9.31 12.45
CA PHE A 13 29.40 8.89 13.11
C PHE A 13 29.59 8.62 14.60
N ARG A 14 28.60 9.01 15.40
CA ARG A 14 28.55 8.75 16.84
C ARG A 14 28.39 7.26 17.11
N THR A 15 29.11 6.76 18.11
CA THR A 15 29.03 5.35 18.50
C THR A 15 27.70 4.98 19.15
N GLY A 16 27.33 3.70 19.07
CA GLY A 16 26.13 3.15 19.67
C GLY A 16 26.10 1.63 19.51
N GLU A 17 25.01 1.03 19.93
CA GLU A 17 24.76 -0.42 19.80
C GLU A 17 24.84 -0.89 18.34
N TRP A 18 24.47 -0.03 17.41
CA TRP A 18 24.50 -0.29 15.97
C TRP A 18 25.88 -0.73 15.43
N ARG A 19 26.98 -0.44 16.16
CA ARG A 19 28.32 -0.91 15.77
C ARG A 19 28.57 -2.39 16.12
N HIS A 20 27.74 -2.97 16.96
CA HIS A 20 27.92 -4.32 17.47
C HIS A 20 26.79 -5.28 17.09
N LEU A 21 25.62 -4.71 16.78
CA LEU A 21 24.41 -5.43 16.42
C LEU A 21 23.77 -4.76 15.20
N VAL A 22 22.99 -5.52 14.42
CA VAL A 22 22.16 -4.93 13.38
C VAL A 22 21.06 -4.09 14.03
N ASN A 23 21.27 -2.79 14.14
CA ASN A 23 20.34 -1.86 14.78
C ASN A 23 20.35 -0.50 14.07
N VAL A 24 19.65 -0.42 12.93
CA VAL A 24 19.54 0.80 12.12
C VAL A 24 18.86 1.93 12.89
N ARG A 25 17.84 1.61 13.70
CA ARG A 25 17.16 2.60 14.54
C ARG A 25 18.12 3.29 15.49
N ASN A 26 19.01 2.54 16.16
CA ASN A 26 20.01 3.12 17.06
C ASN A 26 21.01 4.02 16.29
N PHE A 27 21.41 3.62 15.07
CA PHE A 27 22.23 4.46 14.20
C PHE A 27 21.55 5.80 13.89
N ILE A 28 20.29 5.77 13.47
CA ILE A 28 19.52 6.98 13.16
C ILE A 28 19.45 7.87 14.40
N GLN A 29 18.99 7.37 15.53
CA GLN A 29 18.80 8.16 16.74
C GLN A 29 20.08 8.82 17.27
N LYS A 30 21.23 8.19 17.04
CA LYS A 30 22.52 8.74 17.45
C LYS A 30 23.06 9.81 16.49
N ASN A 31 22.68 9.75 15.19
CA ASN A 31 23.42 10.47 14.15
C ASN A 31 22.57 11.47 13.35
N TYR A 32 21.23 11.35 13.29
CA TYR A 32 20.44 12.30 12.52
C TYR A 32 20.37 13.68 13.16
N THR A 33 20.16 14.69 12.34
CA THR A 33 19.99 16.09 12.75
C THR A 33 18.56 16.53 12.45
N PRO A 34 17.70 16.76 13.45
CA PRO A 34 16.38 17.33 13.25
C PRO A 34 16.45 18.68 12.54
N TYR A 35 15.50 18.92 11.64
CA TYR A 35 15.43 20.20 10.91
C TYR A 35 14.05 20.86 11.13
N ALA A 36 14.09 22.12 11.58
CA ALA A 36 12.90 22.93 11.83
C ALA A 36 12.85 24.21 10.97
N GLY A 37 13.80 24.36 10.03
CA GLY A 37 13.82 25.47 9.09
C GLY A 37 12.86 25.25 7.90
N ASP A 38 12.96 26.14 6.92
CA ASP A 38 12.12 26.15 5.73
C ASP A 38 12.81 25.50 4.50
N GLU A 39 12.16 25.59 3.35
CA GLU A 39 12.58 25.02 2.07
C GLU A 39 13.64 25.83 1.29
N SER A 40 14.19 26.92 1.85
CA SER A 40 15.05 27.88 1.12
C SER A 40 16.39 27.29 0.64
N PHE A 41 16.83 26.16 1.20
CA PHE A 41 18.08 25.48 0.80
C PHE A 41 17.90 24.54 -0.41
N LEU A 42 16.67 24.25 -0.83
CA LEU A 42 16.38 23.29 -1.88
C LEU A 42 16.92 23.76 -3.24
N ALA A 43 17.55 22.83 -3.95
CA ALA A 43 18.16 23.09 -5.23
C ALA A 43 17.25 22.66 -6.40
N PRO A 44 17.31 23.33 -7.56
CA PRO A 44 16.65 22.88 -8.78
C PRO A 44 17.33 21.64 -9.34
N THR A 45 16.66 20.98 -10.30
CA THR A 45 17.20 19.85 -11.04
C THR A 45 18.53 20.17 -11.70
N SER A 46 19.53 19.31 -11.56
CA SER A 46 20.82 19.48 -12.26
C SER A 46 20.66 19.22 -13.77
N ALA A 47 21.59 19.76 -14.58
CA ALA A 47 21.55 19.61 -16.05
C ALA A 47 21.62 18.14 -16.50
N ARG A 48 22.39 17.28 -15.81
CA ARG A 48 22.46 15.85 -16.15
C ARG A 48 21.23 15.10 -15.69
N THR A 49 20.68 15.41 -14.52
CA THR A 49 19.41 14.84 -14.05
C THR A 49 18.27 15.23 -14.97
N GLN A 50 18.24 16.47 -15.46
CA GLN A 50 17.23 16.88 -16.45
C GLN A 50 17.28 16.01 -17.73
N LYS A 51 18.47 15.68 -18.25
CA LYS A 51 18.59 14.78 -19.40
C LYS A 51 18.07 13.36 -19.12
N VAL A 52 18.39 12.81 -17.95
CA VAL A 52 17.87 11.49 -17.51
C VAL A 52 16.35 11.54 -17.37
N TRP A 53 15.84 12.64 -16.80
CA TRP A 53 14.39 12.81 -16.61
C TRP A 53 13.66 12.98 -17.94
N ASP A 54 14.17 13.80 -18.85
CA ASP A 54 13.54 14.00 -20.16
C ASP A 54 13.38 12.69 -20.93
N LYS A 55 14.40 11.82 -20.93
CA LYS A 55 14.33 10.48 -21.51
C LYS A 55 13.30 9.60 -20.81
N SER A 56 13.35 9.58 -19.48
CA SER A 56 12.42 8.77 -18.64
C SER A 56 10.99 9.23 -18.83
N HIS A 57 10.76 10.54 -18.80
CA HIS A 57 9.42 11.13 -18.91
C HIS A 57 8.82 10.89 -20.31
N ALA A 58 9.63 11.00 -21.37
CA ALA A 58 9.20 10.68 -22.73
C ALA A 58 8.71 9.22 -22.83
N LEU A 59 9.43 8.27 -22.22
CA LEU A 59 9.04 6.86 -22.20
C LEU A 59 7.75 6.64 -21.37
N ILE A 60 7.62 7.31 -20.23
CA ILE A 60 6.41 7.25 -19.40
C ILE A 60 5.19 7.77 -20.18
N LEU A 61 5.33 8.90 -20.87
CA LEU A 61 4.24 9.44 -21.70
C LEU A 61 3.93 8.54 -22.90
N GLU A 62 4.94 7.91 -23.49
CA GLU A 62 4.73 6.92 -24.55
C GLU A 62 3.95 5.70 -24.03
N GLU A 63 4.31 5.19 -22.85
CA GLU A 63 3.59 4.09 -22.20
C GLU A 63 2.15 4.46 -21.84
N LEU A 64 1.91 5.70 -21.38
CA LEU A 64 0.54 6.17 -21.12
C LEU A 64 -0.33 6.17 -22.38
N ARG A 65 0.27 6.49 -23.53
CA ARG A 65 -0.42 6.59 -24.83
C ARG A 65 -0.58 5.22 -25.51
N LYS A 66 0.43 4.35 -25.46
CA LYS A 66 0.49 3.09 -26.21
C LYS A 66 0.17 1.84 -25.39
N GLY A 67 0.20 1.92 -24.06
CA GLY A 67 0.21 0.76 -23.18
C GLY A 67 1.63 0.23 -22.94
N ILE A 68 1.73 -1.03 -22.52
CA ILE A 68 3.03 -1.69 -22.24
C ILE A 68 3.96 -1.58 -23.44
N LEU A 69 5.18 -1.08 -23.20
CA LEU A 69 6.16 -0.88 -24.27
C LEU A 69 6.96 -2.14 -24.59
N ASP A 70 7.36 -2.89 -23.55
CA ASP A 70 8.17 -4.11 -23.73
C ASP A 70 8.05 -5.06 -22.55
N VAL A 71 8.25 -6.37 -22.81
CA VAL A 71 8.24 -7.45 -21.81
C VAL A 71 9.40 -8.39 -22.10
N GLU A 72 10.18 -8.74 -21.06
CA GLU A 72 11.21 -9.79 -21.15
C GLU A 72 10.55 -11.18 -21.17
N THR A 73 10.76 -11.92 -22.22
CA THR A 73 10.16 -13.25 -22.41
C THR A 73 11.17 -14.41 -22.43
N ASP A 74 12.47 -14.10 -22.51
CA ASP A 74 13.56 -15.08 -22.54
C ASP A 74 14.23 -15.27 -21.17
N ALA A 75 13.86 -14.45 -20.19
CA ALA A 75 14.24 -14.58 -18.80
C ALA A 75 13.05 -14.32 -17.89
N ILE A 76 13.05 -14.92 -16.71
CA ILE A 76 12.02 -14.75 -15.67
C ILE A 76 12.57 -13.96 -14.49
N SER A 77 11.69 -13.62 -13.55
CA SER A 77 12.07 -12.98 -12.28
C SER A 77 13.24 -13.69 -11.59
N GLY A 78 14.18 -12.90 -11.08
CA GLY A 78 15.40 -13.35 -10.42
C GLY A 78 16.43 -12.23 -10.38
N ILE A 79 17.20 -12.16 -9.30
CA ILE A 79 18.09 -11.02 -9.02
C ILE A 79 19.13 -10.81 -10.14
N ASN A 80 19.70 -11.90 -10.68
CA ASN A 80 20.78 -11.86 -11.68
C ASN A 80 20.35 -12.34 -13.07
N ASN A 81 19.05 -12.44 -13.36
CA ASN A 81 18.56 -12.98 -14.61
C ASN A 81 18.57 -11.97 -15.78
N PHE A 82 18.95 -10.72 -15.55
CA PHE A 82 18.93 -9.64 -16.53
C PHE A 82 20.30 -8.96 -16.61
N ALA A 83 20.71 -8.62 -17.83
CA ALA A 83 21.90 -7.78 -18.03
C ALA A 83 21.69 -6.40 -17.37
N PRO A 84 22.77 -5.72 -16.96
CA PRO A 84 22.69 -4.35 -16.44
C PRO A 84 22.06 -3.39 -17.45
N GLY A 85 20.96 -2.72 -17.05
CA GLY A 85 20.25 -1.74 -17.86
C GLY A 85 20.49 -0.31 -17.40
N TYR A 86 20.40 0.63 -18.33
CA TYR A 86 20.62 2.07 -18.12
C TYR A 86 19.56 2.89 -18.86
N ILE A 87 19.25 4.08 -18.35
CA ILE A 87 18.46 5.09 -19.04
C ILE A 87 19.38 5.92 -19.94
N ASP A 88 20.44 6.45 -19.34
CA ASP A 88 21.48 7.27 -19.95
C ASP A 88 22.78 7.12 -19.17
N ARG A 89 23.60 6.18 -19.59
CA ARG A 89 24.79 5.77 -18.84
C ARG A 89 25.75 6.90 -18.49
N ASP A 90 25.81 7.92 -19.33
CA ASP A 90 26.75 9.04 -19.17
C ASP A 90 26.23 10.11 -18.19
N ASN A 91 24.92 10.14 -17.95
CA ASN A 91 24.28 11.15 -17.11
C ASN A 91 23.67 10.58 -15.80
N GLU A 92 23.60 9.25 -15.66
CA GLU A 92 23.10 8.62 -14.42
C GLU A 92 24.14 8.70 -13.30
N VAL A 93 23.76 9.22 -12.15
CA VAL A 93 24.54 9.10 -10.90
C VAL A 93 24.06 7.92 -10.05
N ILE A 94 22.79 7.58 -10.12
CA ILE A 94 22.22 6.37 -9.53
C ILE A 94 21.90 5.40 -10.66
N VAL A 95 22.57 4.25 -10.69
CA VAL A 95 22.44 3.25 -11.74
C VAL A 95 21.60 2.07 -11.32
N GLY A 96 21.06 1.35 -12.30
CA GLY A 96 20.28 0.14 -12.11
C GLY A 96 18.85 0.23 -12.64
N LEU A 97 18.42 -0.83 -13.35
CA LEU A 97 17.04 -1.02 -13.83
C LEU A 97 16.58 -2.43 -13.50
N GLN A 98 15.27 -2.64 -13.49
CA GLN A 98 14.70 -3.97 -13.23
C GLN A 98 15.05 -5.00 -14.33
N THR A 99 15.25 -4.54 -15.57
CA THR A 99 15.73 -5.35 -16.71
C THR A 99 16.89 -4.62 -17.41
N ASP A 100 17.24 -5.04 -18.61
CA ASP A 100 18.26 -4.42 -19.45
C ASP A 100 17.81 -3.10 -20.12
N ALA A 101 16.51 -2.80 -20.06
CA ALA A 101 15.94 -1.58 -20.65
C ALA A 101 14.89 -0.92 -19.75
N PRO A 102 14.71 0.43 -19.81
CA PRO A 102 13.70 1.12 -19.04
C PRO A 102 12.28 0.70 -19.47
N LEU A 103 11.39 0.57 -18.48
CA LEU A 103 9.98 0.18 -18.61
C LEU A 103 9.72 -1.23 -19.20
N LYS A 104 10.76 -2.00 -19.49
CA LYS A 104 10.65 -3.40 -19.91
C LYS A 104 10.28 -4.26 -18.70
N ARG A 105 9.15 -4.95 -18.77
CA ARG A 105 8.56 -5.71 -17.64
C ARG A 105 9.18 -7.09 -17.47
N ILE A 106 9.14 -7.57 -16.26
CA ILE A 106 9.58 -8.92 -15.86
C ILE A 106 8.38 -9.86 -15.84
N VAL A 107 8.59 -11.13 -16.17
CA VAL A 107 7.62 -12.22 -16.00
C VAL A 107 7.94 -13.00 -14.73
N ASN A 108 7.01 -13.06 -13.79
CA ASN A 108 7.13 -13.88 -12.58
C ASN A 108 6.24 -15.12 -12.69
N LEU A 109 6.87 -16.27 -12.91
CA LEU A 109 6.17 -17.56 -13.04
C LEU A 109 5.96 -18.26 -11.70
N TYR A 110 6.74 -17.93 -10.67
CA TYR A 110 6.61 -18.57 -9.34
C TYR A 110 5.25 -18.27 -8.68
N GLY A 111 4.69 -17.10 -8.95
CA GLY A 111 3.36 -16.74 -8.53
C GLY A 111 2.27 -17.53 -9.24
N GLY A 112 2.36 -17.66 -10.57
CA GLY A 112 1.37 -18.42 -11.34
C GLY A 112 1.62 -18.38 -12.86
N MET A 113 1.75 -19.53 -13.47
CA MET A 113 1.89 -19.69 -14.92
C MET A 113 0.68 -19.10 -15.68
N ARG A 114 -0.52 -19.51 -15.30
CA ARG A 114 -1.76 -19.08 -15.93
C ARG A 114 -1.92 -17.56 -15.96
N MET A 115 -1.50 -16.89 -14.89
CA MET A 115 -1.60 -15.44 -14.79
C MET A 115 -0.58 -14.75 -15.71
N ALA A 116 0.65 -15.27 -15.76
CA ALA A 116 1.68 -14.76 -16.65
C ALA A 116 1.30 -14.94 -18.13
N GLU A 117 0.81 -16.10 -18.52
CA GLU A 117 0.34 -16.40 -19.88
C GLU A 117 -0.81 -15.49 -20.30
N SER A 118 -1.82 -15.34 -19.43
CA SER A 118 -2.95 -14.42 -19.71
C SER A 118 -2.49 -12.98 -19.91
N ALA A 119 -1.52 -12.51 -19.11
CA ALA A 119 -0.97 -11.18 -19.27
C ALA A 119 -0.15 -11.04 -20.57
N LEU A 120 0.70 -12.01 -20.88
CA LEU A 120 1.50 -12.02 -22.11
C LEU A 120 0.61 -12.04 -23.35
N GLU A 121 -0.38 -12.93 -23.40
CA GLU A 121 -1.31 -13.05 -24.51
C GLU A 121 -2.06 -11.74 -24.77
N GLN A 122 -2.56 -11.10 -23.71
CA GLN A 122 -3.26 -9.82 -23.80
C GLN A 122 -2.41 -8.71 -24.42
N TYR A 123 -1.11 -8.70 -24.14
CA TYR A 123 -0.20 -7.68 -24.65
C TYR A 123 0.56 -8.10 -25.92
N GLY A 124 0.23 -9.26 -26.50
CA GLY A 124 0.80 -9.75 -27.76
C GLY A 124 2.17 -10.39 -27.64
N TYR A 125 2.57 -10.80 -26.43
CA TYR A 125 3.82 -11.50 -26.17
C TYR A 125 3.63 -13.00 -25.95
N LYS A 126 4.69 -13.78 -26.10
CA LYS A 126 4.72 -15.21 -25.79
C LYS A 126 5.96 -15.53 -24.97
N LEU A 127 5.79 -16.35 -23.95
CA LEU A 127 6.90 -16.86 -23.15
C LEU A 127 7.78 -17.80 -24.00
N ASN A 128 9.08 -17.77 -23.72
CA ASN A 128 10.02 -18.75 -24.29
C ASN A 128 9.54 -20.17 -24.02
N PRO A 129 9.38 -21.04 -25.07
CA PRO A 129 8.80 -22.36 -24.93
C PRO A 129 9.58 -23.31 -24.01
N GLU A 130 10.91 -23.16 -23.90
CA GLU A 130 11.72 -23.99 -23.01
C GLU A 130 11.47 -23.63 -21.54
N ILE A 131 11.31 -22.33 -21.24
CA ILE A 131 10.93 -21.86 -19.89
C ILE A 131 9.54 -22.40 -19.53
N GLU A 132 8.57 -22.27 -20.41
CA GLU A 132 7.23 -22.79 -20.21
C GLU A 132 7.25 -24.30 -19.91
N LYS A 133 7.94 -25.08 -20.75
CA LYS A 133 8.11 -26.53 -20.60
C LYS A 133 8.72 -26.89 -19.25
N HIS A 134 9.79 -26.18 -18.82
CA HIS A 134 10.42 -26.44 -17.54
C HIS A 134 9.50 -26.21 -16.36
N PHE A 135 8.75 -25.09 -16.37
CA PHE A 135 7.80 -24.81 -15.30
C PHE A 135 6.65 -25.82 -15.25
N ARG A 136 6.06 -26.15 -16.38
CA ARG A 136 4.95 -27.15 -16.45
C ARG A 136 5.39 -28.56 -16.06
N THR A 137 6.65 -28.91 -16.31
CA THR A 137 7.15 -30.25 -16.05
C THR A 137 7.67 -30.42 -14.62
N TYR A 138 8.38 -29.43 -14.08
CA TYR A 138 9.17 -29.59 -12.85
C TYR A 138 8.77 -28.67 -11.72
N ARG A 139 7.86 -27.73 -11.95
CA ARG A 139 7.50 -26.73 -10.95
C ARG A 139 6.01 -26.75 -10.63
N LYS A 140 5.71 -26.40 -9.40
CA LYS A 140 4.36 -26.05 -8.95
C LYS A 140 4.40 -24.61 -8.48
N THR A 141 3.46 -23.79 -8.96
CA THR A 141 3.40 -22.38 -8.62
C THR A 141 2.56 -22.13 -7.37
N HIS A 142 2.66 -20.93 -6.81
CA HIS A 142 1.80 -20.51 -5.71
C HIS A 142 0.31 -20.64 -6.09
N ASN A 143 -0.08 -20.14 -7.27
CA ASN A 143 -1.46 -20.20 -7.76
C ASN A 143 -1.97 -21.65 -7.86
N ASP A 144 -1.17 -22.57 -8.40
CA ASP A 144 -1.53 -23.99 -8.48
C ASP A 144 -1.76 -24.58 -7.08
N GLY A 145 -0.84 -24.32 -6.14
CA GLY A 145 -0.94 -24.81 -4.77
C GLY A 145 -2.18 -24.30 -4.06
N VAL A 146 -2.48 -23.01 -4.19
CA VAL A 146 -3.67 -22.39 -3.60
C VAL A 146 -4.95 -23.01 -4.15
N PHE A 147 -5.06 -23.13 -5.48
CA PHE A 147 -6.27 -23.68 -6.10
C PHE A 147 -6.45 -25.19 -5.87
N ASP A 148 -5.37 -25.95 -5.70
CA ASP A 148 -5.48 -27.35 -5.27
C ASP A 148 -6.03 -27.47 -3.84
N ALA A 149 -5.67 -26.54 -2.95
CA ALA A 149 -6.04 -26.59 -1.54
C ALA A 149 -7.39 -25.90 -1.22
N TYR A 150 -7.93 -25.07 -2.12
CA TYR A 150 -9.16 -24.33 -1.84
C TYR A 150 -10.37 -25.25 -1.68
N PRO A 151 -11.06 -25.21 -0.51
CA PRO A 151 -12.34 -25.87 -0.36
C PRO A 151 -13.43 -25.22 -1.21
N HIS A 152 -14.50 -25.95 -1.49
CA HIS A 152 -15.61 -25.48 -2.31
C HIS A 152 -16.19 -24.14 -1.84
N ARG A 153 -16.38 -23.98 -0.51
CA ARG A 153 -16.91 -22.74 0.08
C ARG A 153 -16.07 -21.50 -0.24
N THR A 154 -14.74 -21.62 -0.26
CA THR A 154 -13.84 -20.52 -0.67
C THR A 154 -14.01 -20.16 -2.13
N ARG A 155 -14.13 -21.17 -3.01
CA ARG A 155 -14.37 -20.95 -4.45
C ARG A 155 -15.71 -20.24 -4.70
N VAL A 156 -16.76 -20.62 -3.96
CA VAL A 156 -18.06 -19.95 -4.02
C VAL A 156 -17.94 -18.50 -3.56
N ALA A 157 -17.33 -18.24 -2.39
CA ALA A 157 -17.17 -16.89 -1.86
C ALA A 157 -16.40 -15.96 -2.82
N ARG A 158 -15.36 -16.48 -3.47
CA ARG A 158 -14.60 -15.77 -4.51
C ARG A 158 -15.47 -15.46 -5.72
N THR A 159 -16.24 -16.44 -6.19
CA THR A 159 -17.09 -16.34 -7.39
C THR A 159 -18.22 -15.31 -7.23
N VAL A 160 -18.85 -15.28 -6.05
CA VAL A 160 -19.96 -14.33 -5.76
C VAL A 160 -19.46 -12.95 -5.36
N GLY A 161 -18.16 -12.78 -5.08
CA GLY A 161 -17.57 -11.52 -4.64
C GLY A 161 -17.80 -11.19 -3.17
N LEU A 162 -17.99 -12.21 -2.34
CA LEU A 162 -18.00 -12.08 -0.89
C LEU A 162 -16.59 -11.80 -0.34
N LEU A 163 -15.59 -12.51 -0.89
CA LEU A 163 -14.17 -12.21 -0.71
C LEU A 163 -13.59 -11.76 -2.07
N THR A 164 -12.94 -10.60 -2.11
CA THR A 164 -12.40 -10.00 -3.33
C THR A 164 -10.97 -9.50 -3.11
N GLY A 165 -10.12 -9.59 -4.16
CA GLY A 165 -8.72 -9.16 -4.09
C GLY A 165 -7.84 -10.15 -3.32
N LEU A 166 -8.22 -11.43 -3.29
CA LEU A 166 -7.40 -12.49 -2.70
C LEU A 166 -6.04 -12.58 -3.40
N PRO A 167 -4.90 -12.63 -2.68
CA PRO A 167 -3.58 -12.79 -3.28
C PRO A 167 -3.31 -14.26 -3.69
N ASP A 168 -4.28 -14.86 -4.35
CA ASP A 168 -4.26 -16.25 -4.82
C ASP A 168 -3.66 -16.38 -6.23
N ALA A 169 -3.51 -15.28 -6.93
CA ALA A 169 -2.92 -15.24 -8.28
C ALA A 169 -1.42 -15.01 -8.28
N TYR A 170 -0.89 -14.32 -7.27
CA TYR A 170 0.51 -13.97 -7.12
C TYR A 170 0.98 -14.32 -5.72
N GLY A 171 2.08 -15.09 -5.61
CA GLY A 171 2.67 -15.44 -4.33
C GLY A 171 3.48 -14.28 -3.78
N ARG A 172 2.90 -13.52 -2.85
CA ARG A 172 3.59 -12.40 -2.22
C ARG A 172 3.01 -11.98 -0.87
N GLY A 173 3.90 -11.51 -0.01
CA GLY A 173 3.56 -10.77 1.19
C GLY A 173 3.58 -9.25 0.95
N ARG A 174 3.25 -8.48 1.97
CA ARG A 174 3.58 -7.07 2.12
C ARG A 174 4.86 -6.99 2.94
N ILE A 175 5.99 -6.99 2.27
CA ILE A 175 7.31 -7.05 2.88
C ILE A 175 8.04 -5.75 2.55
N VAL A 176 8.47 -5.03 3.58
CA VAL A 176 9.33 -3.86 3.45
C VAL A 176 10.68 -4.23 4.01
N GLY A 177 11.61 -4.63 3.13
CA GLY A 177 12.98 -4.92 3.53
C GLY A 177 13.63 -3.71 4.20
N ASP A 178 14.39 -3.90 5.26
CA ASP A 178 15.21 -2.82 5.80
C ASP A 178 16.42 -2.58 4.90
N TYR A 179 16.17 -1.96 3.74
CA TYR A 179 17.18 -1.65 2.73
C TYR A 179 18.33 -0.81 3.26
N ARG A 180 18.15 -0.10 4.39
CA ARG A 180 19.15 0.71 5.08
C ARG A 180 20.28 -0.13 5.69
N ARG A 181 20.02 -1.44 5.92
CA ARG A 181 21.04 -2.38 6.44
C ARG A 181 22.22 -2.51 5.48
N VAL A 182 21.97 -2.48 4.17
CA VAL A 182 23.03 -2.69 3.18
C VAL A 182 24.03 -1.54 3.15
N PRO A 183 23.67 -0.26 3.01
CA PRO A 183 24.63 0.83 3.10
C PRO A 183 25.28 0.95 4.47
N LEU A 184 24.63 0.58 5.57
CA LEU A 184 25.20 0.70 6.89
C LEU A 184 26.24 -0.39 7.21
N TYR A 185 25.97 -1.64 6.79
CA TYR A 185 26.79 -2.81 7.21
C TYR A 185 27.52 -3.52 6.07
N GLY A 186 27.00 -3.42 4.82
CA GLY A 186 27.42 -4.26 3.71
C GLY A 186 26.87 -5.68 3.76
N THR A 187 26.79 -6.34 2.60
CA THR A 187 26.21 -7.69 2.51
C THR A 187 27.08 -8.75 3.19
N ASP A 188 28.41 -8.59 3.22
CA ASP A 188 29.31 -9.56 3.86
C ASP A 188 29.02 -9.67 5.36
N PHE A 189 28.86 -8.54 6.03
CA PHE A 189 28.50 -8.53 7.44
C PHE A 189 27.12 -9.15 7.68
N LEU A 190 26.12 -8.79 6.86
CA LEU A 190 24.76 -9.33 7.00
C LEU A 190 24.74 -10.85 6.78
N ILE A 191 25.55 -11.38 5.87
CA ILE A 191 25.69 -12.82 5.65
C ILE A 191 26.26 -13.51 6.92
N GLU A 192 27.29 -12.94 7.54
CA GLU A 192 27.87 -13.49 8.77
C GLU A 192 26.86 -13.48 9.93
N GLU A 193 26.06 -12.44 10.07
CA GLU A 193 24.98 -12.39 11.07
C GLU A 193 23.91 -13.47 10.80
N LYS A 194 23.49 -13.66 9.54
CA LYS A 194 22.56 -14.73 9.17
C LYS A 194 23.14 -16.15 9.42
N LYS A 195 24.44 -16.33 9.26
CA LYS A 195 25.10 -17.61 9.62
C LYS A 195 25.06 -17.86 11.12
N LYS A 196 25.28 -16.83 11.94
CA LYS A 196 25.13 -16.94 13.41
C LYS A 196 23.70 -17.28 13.80
N ASP A 197 22.72 -16.65 13.15
CA ASP A 197 21.31 -16.98 13.37
C ASP A 197 21.00 -18.42 12.99
N LEU A 198 21.55 -18.92 11.88
CA LEU A 198 21.39 -20.31 11.45
C LEU A 198 21.98 -21.30 12.46
N ASP A 199 23.16 -20.98 13.02
CA ASP A 199 23.80 -21.79 14.07
C ASP A 199 22.99 -21.78 15.36
N ALA A 200 22.39 -20.65 15.72
CA ALA A 200 21.52 -20.49 16.90
C ALA A 200 20.18 -21.26 16.77
N LEU A 201 19.75 -21.59 15.55
CA LEU A 201 18.55 -22.40 15.27
C LEU A 201 18.81 -23.92 15.43
N ASP A 202 19.69 -24.32 16.34
CA ASP A 202 19.92 -25.70 16.73
C ASP A 202 18.83 -26.23 17.70
N GLY A 203 18.76 -27.55 17.90
CA GLY A 203 17.82 -28.24 18.79
C GLY A 203 16.83 -29.13 18.03
N ALA A 204 15.66 -29.42 18.60
CA ALA A 204 14.68 -30.31 17.97
C ALA A 204 14.22 -29.77 16.60
N MET A 205 14.36 -30.57 15.56
CA MET A 205 14.02 -30.24 14.18
C MET A 205 12.53 -30.46 13.91
N THR A 206 11.71 -29.57 14.41
CA THR A 206 10.28 -29.50 14.06
C THR A 206 10.11 -28.95 12.65
N ASP A 207 8.96 -29.17 12.01
CA ASP A 207 8.63 -28.66 10.67
C ASP A 207 8.89 -27.14 10.56
N GLU A 208 8.49 -26.39 11.58
CA GLU A 208 8.69 -24.95 11.63
C GLU A 208 10.17 -24.57 11.69
N ARG A 209 10.97 -25.26 12.51
CA ARG A 209 12.41 -25.00 12.61
C ARG A 209 13.14 -25.39 11.34
N ILE A 210 12.80 -26.54 10.75
CA ILE A 210 13.37 -26.97 9.46
C ILE A 210 13.11 -25.91 8.40
N ARG A 211 11.86 -25.45 8.31
CA ARG A 211 11.48 -24.42 7.35
C ARG A 211 12.22 -23.10 7.59
N LEU A 212 12.33 -22.64 8.83
CA LEU A 212 13.05 -21.42 9.17
C LEU A 212 14.53 -21.50 8.82
N ARG A 213 15.19 -22.64 9.07
CA ARG A 213 16.59 -22.87 8.67
C ARG A 213 16.77 -22.82 7.16
N GLU A 214 15.85 -23.40 6.40
CA GLU A 214 15.83 -23.35 4.94
C GLU A 214 15.69 -21.89 4.46
N GLU A 215 14.76 -21.13 5.05
CA GLU A 215 14.55 -19.71 4.73
C GLU A 215 15.80 -18.86 5.00
N VAL A 216 16.48 -19.05 6.15
CA VAL A 216 17.73 -18.34 6.44
C VAL A 216 18.81 -18.66 5.41
N GLN A 217 18.91 -19.93 4.97
CA GLN A 217 19.84 -20.31 3.93
C GLN A 217 19.49 -19.68 2.56
N MET A 218 18.20 -19.51 2.25
CA MET A 218 17.75 -18.77 1.06
C MET A 218 18.10 -17.28 1.18
N GLN A 219 17.94 -16.68 2.36
CA GLN A 219 18.32 -15.29 2.65
C GLN A 219 19.83 -15.04 2.46
N ILE A 220 20.67 -15.96 2.93
CA ILE A 220 22.13 -15.88 2.72
C ILE A 220 22.47 -15.87 1.21
N ARG A 221 21.86 -16.78 0.44
CA ARG A 221 22.04 -16.79 -1.03
C ARG A 221 21.57 -15.51 -1.69
N ALA A 222 20.42 -14.97 -1.27
CA ALA A 222 19.88 -13.71 -1.80
C ALA A 222 20.83 -12.53 -1.55
N LEU A 223 21.47 -12.44 -0.38
CA LEU A 223 22.50 -11.43 -0.11
C LEU A 223 23.73 -11.57 -1.01
N GLN A 224 24.16 -12.80 -1.30
CA GLN A 224 25.26 -13.07 -2.25
C GLN A 224 24.88 -12.67 -3.67
N GLU A 225 23.66 -13.01 -4.11
CA GLU A 225 23.14 -12.62 -5.42
C GLU A 225 22.97 -11.11 -5.56
N MET A 226 22.55 -10.44 -4.49
CA MET A 226 22.45 -8.98 -4.43
C MET A 226 23.81 -8.32 -4.65
N ALA A 227 24.87 -8.80 -3.99
CA ALA A 227 26.23 -8.31 -4.18
C ALA A 227 26.73 -8.55 -5.62
N LEU A 228 26.42 -9.72 -6.20
CA LEU A 228 26.77 -10.06 -7.58
C LEU A 228 26.07 -9.11 -8.58
N MET A 229 24.80 -8.84 -8.39
CA MET A 229 24.03 -7.87 -9.20
C MET A 229 24.67 -6.48 -9.15
N ALA A 230 24.95 -5.97 -7.96
CA ALA A 230 25.58 -4.66 -7.78
C ALA A 230 26.93 -4.57 -8.47
N LYS A 231 27.75 -5.62 -8.35
CA LYS A 231 29.04 -5.72 -9.07
C LYS A 231 28.90 -5.60 -10.59
N GLY A 232 27.80 -6.13 -11.16
CA GLY A 232 27.48 -5.98 -12.58
C GLY A 232 27.31 -4.53 -13.01
N TYR A 233 26.87 -3.66 -12.10
CA TYR A 233 26.80 -2.21 -12.30
C TYR A 233 28.07 -1.44 -11.90
N GLY A 234 29.12 -2.14 -11.46
CA GLY A 234 30.34 -1.52 -10.95
C GLY A 234 30.25 -1.01 -9.51
N CYS A 235 29.23 -1.43 -8.75
CA CYS A 235 29.02 -1.03 -7.36
C CYS A 235 29.50 -2.13 -6.40
N ASP A 236 30.20 -1.75 -5.34
CA ASP A 236 30.57 -2.66 -4.25
C ASP A 236 29.67 -2.39 -3.04
N ILE A 237 28.72 -3.28 -2.80
CA ILE A 237 27.81 -3.24 -1.65
C ILE A 237 28.16 -4.29 -0.58
N THR A 238 29.31 -4.96 -0.74
CA THR A 238 29.78 -5.95 0.23
C THR A 238 30.24 -5.30 1.54
N LYS A 239 30.60 -4.02 1.49
CA LYS A 239 31.10 -3.21 2.59
C LYS A 239 30.15 -2.03 2.92
N PRO A 240 30.25 -1.43 4.11
CA PRO A 240 29.56 -0.21 4.44
C PRO A 240 29.85 0.94 3.46
N ALA A 241 28.84 1.76 3.18
CA ALA A 241 28.92 2.92 2.30
C ALA A 241 29.85 4.00 2.87
N GLU A 242 30.77 4.54 2.05
CA GLU A 242 31.72 5.57 2.47
C GLU A 242 31.20 6.99 2.22
N THR A 243 30.35 7.18 1.20
CA THR A 243 29.82 8.49 0.80
C THR A 243 28.30 8.50 0.76
N ALA A 244 27.70 9.69 0.66
CA ALA A 244 26.27 9.85 0.43
C ALA A 244 25.82 9.15 -0.86
N HIS A 245 26.61 9.27 -1.94
CA HIS A 245 26.37 8.57 -3.19
C HIS A 245 26.32 7.05 -2.98
N ASP A 246 27.33 6.48 -2.31
CA ASP A 246 27.37 5.03 -2.06
C ASP A 246 26.19 4.58 -1.20
N ALA A 247 25.77 5.41 -0.22
CA ALA A 247 24.63 5.08 0.63
C ALA A 247 23.31 5.01 -0.16
N VAL A 248 23.05 6.01 -1.02
CA VAL A 248 21.86 6.01 -1.89
C VAL A 248 21.91 4.86 -2.89
N GLN A 249 23.05 4.64 -3.53
CA GLN A 249 23.25 3.59 -4.53
C GLN A 249 23.10 2.19 -3.91
N SER A 250 23.70 1.93 -2.75
CA SER A 250 23.64 0.63 -2.07
C SER A 250 22.22 0.33 -1.57
N LEU A 251 21.53 1.34 -1.04
CA LEU A 251 20.12 1.23 -0.65
C LEU A 251 19.25 0.89 -1.85
N TYR A 252 19.47 1.57 -2.98
CA TYR A 252 18.73 1.30 -4.21
C TYR A 252 19.04 -0.10 -4.76
N MET A 253 20.29 -0.59 -4.72
CA MET A 253 20.62 -1.95 -5.15
C MET A 253 19.90 -3.01 -4.30
N ALA A 254 19.83 -2.79 -2.98
CA ALA A 254 19.07 -3.67 -2.09
C ALA A 254 17.57 -3.73 -2.44
N TYR A 255 16.99 -2.56 -2.72
CA TYR A 255 15.60 -2.44 -3.17
C TYR A 255 15.39 -3.10 -4.55
N LEU A 256 16.28 -2.84 -5.49
CA LEU A 256 16.21 -3.37 -6.86
C LEU A 256 16.27 -4.91 -6.90
N ALA A 257 17.04 -5.53 -5.99
CA ALA A 257 17.07 -6.98 -5.86
C ALA A 257 15.69 -7.57 -5.53
N GLY A 258 14.96 -6.93 -4.60
CA GLY A 258 13.57 -7.31 -4.29
C GLY A 258 12.62 -7.16 -5.48
N VAL A 259 12.75 -6.06 -6.23
CA VAL A 259 11.95 -5.83 -7.45
C VAL A 259 12.22 -6.90 -8.51
N LYS A 260 13.47 -7.27 -8.73
CA LYS A 260 13.87 -8.30 -9.71
C LYS A 260 13.45 -9.70 -9.30
N GLU A 261 13.47 -10.03 -8.00
CA GLU A 261 13.09 -11.34 -7.49
C GLU A 261 11.59 -11.56 -7.58
N ASN A 262 10.79 -10.64 -7.01
CA ASN A 262 9.37 -10.92 -6.84
C ASN A 262 8.47 -10.34 -7.94
N ASN A 263 8.91 -9.30 -8.64
CA ASN A 263 8.10 -8.63 -9.68
C ASN A 263 6.65 -8.41 -9.22
N GLY A 264 6.46 -7.95 -7.99
CA GLY A 264 5.15 -7.82 -7.39
C GLY A 264 4.79 -6.38 -6.99
N ALA A 265 3.51 -6.11 -6.76
CA ALA A 265 3.02 -4.86 -6.20
C ALA A 265 3.31 -4.78 -4.69
N ALA A 266 3.15 -3.60 -4.07
CA ALA A 266 3.48 -3.32 -2.68
C ALA A 266 4.97 -3.48 -2.36
N THR A 267 5.83 -3.07 -3.29
CA THR A 267 7.29 -2.98 -3.10
C THR A 267 7.65 -1.66 -2.43
N SER A 268 7.15 -1.42 -1.23
CA SER A 268 7.35 -0.16 -0.50
C SER A 268 8.81 0.01 -0.09
N LEU A 269 9.25 1.29 -0.08
CA LEU A 269 10.63 1.65 0.20
C LEU A 269 10.90 1.66 1.72
N GLY A 270 9.96 2.15 2.49
CA GLY A 270 10.04 2.16 3.94
C GLY A 270 10.20 3.56 4.52
N ARG A 271 11.31 3.81 5.21
CA ARG A 271 11.65 5.05 5.89
C ARG A 271 13.12 5.36 5.65
N THR A 272 13.42 5.92 4.49
CA THR A 272 14.80 6.08 4.02
C THR A 272 15.32 7.51 4.10
N ALA A 273 14.45 8.50 4.03
CA ALA A 273 14.84 9.91 3.94
C ALA A 273 15.70 10.37 5.14
N THR A 274 15.26 10.09 6.37
CA THR A 274 15.99 10.45 7.60
C THR A 274 17.33 9.70 7.74
N PHE A 275 17.38 8.44 7.30
CA PHE A 275 18.60 7.64 7.30
C PHE A 275 19.63 8.19 6.31
N LEU A 276 19.23 8.45 5.08
CA LEU A 276 20.13 8.97 4.03
C LEU A 276 20.61 10.39 4.34
N ASP A 277 19.80 11.19 5.06
CA ASP A 277 20.20 12.53 5.50
C ASP A 277 21.49 12.51 6.32
N ILE A 278 21.73 11.46 7.11
CA ILE A 278 22.93 11.33 7.95
C ILE A 278 24.21 11.32 7.09
N TYR A 279 24.19 10.58 5.98
CA TYR A 279 25.31 10.53 5.04
C TYR A 279 25.43 11.82 4.23
N ILE A 280 24.30 12.34 3.75
CA ILE A 280 24.25 13.59 2.97
C ILE A 280 24.76 14.75 3.83
N GLN A 281 24.28 14.90 5.07
CA GLN A 281 24.69 15.98 5.94
C GLN A 281 26.19 15.89 6.29
N ARG A 282 26.70 14.68 6.55
CA ARG A 282 28.14 14.49 6.77
C ARG A 282 28.97 14.96 5.58
N ASP A 283 28.57 14.63 4.38
CA ASP A 283 29.33 14.98 3.17
C ASP A 283 29.18 16.47 2.82
N LEU A 284 28.04 17.10 3.13
CA LEU A 284 27.86 18.55 3.08
C LEU A 284 28.78 19.27 4.08
N ASP A 285 28.81 18.79 5.34
CA ASP A 285 29.65 19.38 6.40
C ASP A 285 31.15 19.25 6.09
N ASN A 286 31.55 18.18 5.42
CA ASN A 286 32.93 17.96 4.97
C ASN A 286 33.28 18.72 3.67
N GLY A 287 32.32 19.34 3.01
CA GLY A 287 32.49 20.05 1.74
C GLY A 287 32.76 19.13 0.53
N THR A 288 32.48 17.83 0.66
CA THR A 288 32.60 16.85 -0.45
C THR A 288 31.33 16.76 -1.29
N LEU A 289 30.24 17.33 -0.80
CA LEU A 289 28.95 17.45 -1.47
C LEU A 289 28.42 18.88 -1.29
N ASP A 290 27.63 19.37 -2.22
CA ASP A 290 26.87 20.61 -2.10
C ASP A 290 25.37 20.35 -2.15
N GLU A 291 24.53 21.36 -1.93
CA GLU A 291 23.07 21.21 -1.95
C GLU A 291 22.53 20.77 -3.30
N ALA A 292 23.15 21.19 -4.39
CA ALA A 292 22.78 20.76 -5.75
C ALA A 292 23.07 19.26 -5.95
N GLY A 293 24.24 18.80 -5.51
CA GLY A 293 24.60 17.38 -5.55
C GLY A 293 23.73 16.53 -4.62
N ALA A 294 23.37 17.04 -3.43
CA ALA A 294 22.46 16.37 -2.52
C ALA A 294 21.07 16.17 -3.14
N GLN A 295 20.52 17.21 -3.78
CA GLN A 295 19.23 17.11 -4.48
C GLN A 295 19.33 16.19 -5.70
N GLU A 296 20.43 16.21 -6.44
CA GLU A 296 20.66 15.34 -7.59
C GLU A 296 20.60 13.86 -7.22
N LEU A 297 21.22 13.44 -6.11
CA LEU A 297 21.15 12.06 -5.63
C LEU A 297 19.71 11.63 -5.38
N VAL A 298 18.92 12.50 -4.73
CA VAL A 298 17.51 12.21 -4.41
C VAL A 298 16.67 12.20 -5.69
N ASP A 299 16.82 13.19 -6.55
CA ASP A 299 16.04 13.26 -7.80
C ASP A 299 16.28 12.02 -8.68
N GLN A 300 17.53 11.60 -8.86
CA GLN A 300 17.83 10.42 -9.68
C GLN A 300 17.37 9.12 -9.01
N PHE A 301 17.43 9.03 -7.69
CA PHE A 301 16.85 7.91 -6.98
C PHE A 301 15.32 7.81 -7.20
N ILE A 302 14.61 8.92 -7.10
CA ILE A 302 13.17 8.97 -7.36
C ILE A 302 12.84 8.66 -8.84
N ILE A 303 13.65 9.10 -9.79
CA ILE A 303 13.47 8.70 -11.22
C ILE A 303 13.47 7.16 -11.34
N LYS A 304 14.42 6.47 -10.67
CA LYS A 304 14.47 5.01 -10.70
C LYS A 304 13.20 4.36 -10.17
N LEU A 305 12.66 4.88 -9.08
CA LEU A 305 11.41 4.38 -8.51
C LEU A 305 10.21 4.61 -9.44
N ARG A 306 10.17 5.74 -10.15
CA ARG A 306 9.12 6.05 -11.15
C ARG A 306 9.13 5.15 -12.38
N LEU A 307 10.21 4.40 -12.61
CA LEU A 307 10.36 3.48 -13.74
C LEU A 307 10.07 2.00 -13.38
N VAL A 308 9.85 1.68 -12.12
CA VAL A 308 9.49 0.32 -11.71
C VAL A 308 8.14 -0.05 -12.29
N ARG A 309 8.05 -1.22 -12.91
CA ARG A 309 6.84 -1.76 -13.53
C ARG A 309 6.67 -3.23 -13.21
N HIS A 310 5.42 -3.66 -13.17
CA HIS A 310 5.07 -5.05 -13.02
C HIS A 310 4.15 -5.52 -14.14
N LEU A 311 4.29 -6.76 -14.58
CA LEU A 311 3.36 -7.37 -15.53
C LEU A 311 2.10 -7.84 -14.79
N ARG A 312 0.94 -7.35 -15.20
CA ARG A 312 -0.36 -7.68 -14.60
C ARG A 312 -1.34 -8.18 -15.65
N THR A 313 -2.30 -8.98 -15.21
CA THR A 313 -3.44 -9.33 -16.06
C THR A 313 -4.35 -8.11 -16.29
N PRO A 314 -5.12 -8.10 -17.39
CA PRO A 314 -6.09 -7.02 -17.64
C PRO A 314 -7.09 -6.83 -16.51
N GLU A 315 -7.59 -7.92 -15.92
CA GLU A 315 -8.54 -7.88 -14.80
C GLU A 315 -7.91 -7.23 -13.56
N TYR A 316 -6.62 -7.48 -13.33
CA TYR A 316 -5.90 -6.86 -12.24
C TYR A 316 -5.74 -5.35 -12.48
N ASN A 317 -5.39 -4.96 -13.71
CA ASN A 317 -5.26 -3.55 -14.08
C ASN A 317 -6.60 -2.81 -13.99
N GLU A 318 -7.70 -3.43 -14.39
CA GLU A 318 -9.05 -2.88 -14.22
C GLU A 318 -9.39 -2.71 -12.73
N LEU A 319 -9.06 -3.71 -11.90
CA LEU A 319 -9.36 -3.70 -10.47
C LEU A 319 -8.64 -2.57 -9.72
N PHE A 320 -7.39 -2.26 -10.10
CA PHE A 320 -6.51 -1.35 -9.36
C PHE A 320 -6.18 -0.04 -10.08
N GLY A 321 -6.83 0.25 -11.21
CA GLY A 321 -6.59 1.49 -11.96
C GLY A 321 -5.23 1.54 -12.63
N GLY A 322 -4.87 0.47 -13.33
CA GLY A 322 -3.57 0.27 -13.97
C GLY A 322 -2.68 -0.74 -13.24
N ASP A 323 -1.38 -0.55 -13.31
CA ASP A 323 -0.37 -1.42 -12.68
C ASP A 323 0.41 -0.71 -11.55
N PRO A 324 -0.25 -0.18 -10.50
CA PRO A 324 0.43 0.50 -9.43
C PRO A 324 1.39 -0.44 -8.71
N THR A 325 2.55 0.08 -8.36
CA THR A 325 3.60 -0.67 -7.66
C THR A 325 3.51 -0.51 -6.15
N TRP A 326 2.77 0.52 -5.69
CA TRP A 326 2.64 0.94 -4.29
C TRP A 326 3.99 1.08 -3.59
N ILE A 327 4.90 1.77 -4.26
CA ILE A 327 6.18 2.19 -3.68
C ILE A 327 5.88 3.31 -2.70
N THR A 328 5.91 3.01 -1.41
CA THR A 328 5.59 3.97 -0.36
C THR A 328 6.84 4.32 0.43
N GLU A 329 7.07 5.62 0.62
CA GLU A 329 8.10 6.17 1.50
C GLU A 329 7.43 6.96 2.62
N SER A 330 7.84 6.69 3.85
CA SER A 330 7.31 7.34 5.05
C SER A 330 8.20 8.50 5.47
N LEU A 331 7.64 9.70 5.52
CA LEU A 331 8.34 10.94 5.78
C LEU A 331 7.94 11.59 7.11
N GLY A 332 8.85 12.20 7.82
CA GLY A 332 8.56 12.94 9.05
C GLY A 332 8.24 12.05 10.25
N GLY A 333 7.26 12.45 11.05
CA GLY A 333 6.96 11.84 12.34
C GLY A 333 7.86 12.30 13.47
N MET A 334 7.66 11.72 14.66
CA MET A 334 8.37 12.05 15.88
C MET A 334 9.12 10.86 16.43
N GLY A 335 10.29 11.10 17.00
CA GLY A 335 10.99 10.12 17.82
C GLY A 335 10.30 9.89 19.18
N ILE A 336 10.53 8.72 19.78
CA ILE A 336 10.06 8.44 21.16
C ILE A 336 10.66 9.44 22.16
N ASP A 337 11.82 9.97 21.85
CA ASP A 337 12.52 10.99 22.65
C ASP A 337 11.97 12.41 22.46
N GLY A 338 10.92 12.59 21.70
CA GLY A 338 10.25 13.87 21.45
C GLY A 338 10.90 14.74 20.37
N ARG A 339 12.02 14.32 19.77
CA ARG A 339 12.61 15.03 18.62
C ARG A 339 11.82 14.72 17.35
N THR A 340 11.68 15.72 16.48
CA THR A 340 11.12 15.44 15.15
C THR A 340 12.09 14.59 14.31
N LEU A 341 11.56 13.67 13.51
CA LEU A 341 12.31 12.89 12.52
C LEU A 341 12.37 13.57 11.14
N VAL A 342 11.83 14.78 11.05
CA VAL A 342 12.02 15.66 9.87
C VAL A 342 13.48 16.08 9.77
N THR A 343 14.07 15.90 8.60
CA THR A 343 15.41 16.32 8.26
C THR A 343 15.38 17.14 6.96
N ARG A 344 16.52 17.73 6.56
CA ARG A 344 16.61 18.39 5.24
C ARG A 344 16.25 17.46 4.10
N ASN A 345 16.63 16.19 4.22
CA ASN A 345 16.33 15.21 3.16
C ASN A 345 14.84 14.88 3.06
N THR A 346 14.06 15.04 4.13
CA THR A 346 12.59 14.96 4.09
C THR A 346 12.01 16.00 3.11
N PHE A 347 12.52 17.22 3.16
CA PHE A 347 12.16 18.27 2.19
C PHE A 347 12.62 17.96 0.77
N ARG A 348 13.84 17.40 0.59
CA ARG A 348 14.35 17.02 -0.74
C ARG A 348 13.48 15.97 -1.42
N TYR A 349 12.97 14.98 -0.65
CA TYR A 349 12.03 13.99 -1.19
C TYR A 349 10.74 14.63 -1.68
N LEU A 350 10.13 15.52 -0.90
CA LEU A 350 8.93 16.26 -1.32
C LEU A 350 9.23 17.18 -2.52
N HIS A 351 10.42 17.79 -2.57
CA HIS A 351 10.83 18.68 -3.65
C HIS A 351 10.97 18.00 -5.01
N THR A 352 11.12 16.67 -5.03
CA THR A 352 11.10 15.91 -6.30
C THR A 352 9.78 16.08 -7.07
N LEU A 353 8.68 16.39 -6.37
CA LEU A 353 7.40 16.73 -7.01
C LEU A 353 7.46 18.06 -7.77
N THR A 354 8.32 18.97 -7.37
CA THR A 354 8.63 20.22 -8.10
C THR A 354 9.61 19.95 -9.23
N ASN A 355 10.74 19.28 -8.94
CA ASN A 355 11.82 19.07 -9.90
C ASN A 355 11.45 18.12 -11.04
N LEU A 356 10.69 17.06 -10.74
CA LEU A 356 10.33 16.01 -11.70
C LEU A 356 8.83 16.02 -12.05
N GLY A 357 8.07 17.00 -11.53
CA GLY A 357 6.63 17.09 -11.71
C GLY A 357 5.83 16.07 -10.88
N THR A 358 4.51 16.23 -10.93
CA THR A 358 3.56 15.38 -10.20
C THR A 358 3.64 13.93 -10.67
N ALA A 359 3.52 13.01 -9.73
CA ALA A 359 3.45 11.58 -10.01
C ALA A 359 2.70 10.85 -8.89
N PRO A 360 1.98 9.76 -9.21
CA PRO A 360 1.33 8.95 -8.22
C PRO A 360 2.31 8.15 -7.35
N GLU A 361 3.53 7.89 -7.86
CA GLU A 361 4.56 7.09 -7.20
C GLU A 361 5.95 7.72 -7.34
N PRO A 362 6.81 7.55 -6.32
CA PRO A 362 6.54 6.90 -5.05
C PRO A 362 5.42 7.59 -4.28
N ASN A 363 4.61 6.79 -3.55
CA ASN A 363 3.57 7.30 -2.68
C ASN A 363 4.22 7.91 -1.42
N LEU A 364 4.35 9.22 -1.39
CA LEU A 364 4.97 9.94 -0.27
C LEU A 364 3.94 10.09 0.86
N THR A 365 4.17 9.39 1.96
CA THR A 365 3.31 9.39 3.13
C THR A 365 3.93 10.21 4.24
N VAL A 366 3.28 11.31 4.61
CA VAL A 366 3.73 12.13 5.74
C VAL A 366 3.15 11.57 7.03
N LEU A 367 4.01 11.17 7.94
CA LEU A 367 3.64 10.76 9.29
C LEU A 367 3.40 12.01 10.12
N TRP A 368 2.13 12.37 10.24
CA TRP A 368 1.69 13.63 10.81
C TRP A 368 1.62 13.58 12.33
N SER A 369 2.18 14.60 12.99
CA SER A 369 2.03 14.85 14.41
C SER A 369 1.76 16.32 14.63
N GLN A 370 1.03 16.65 15.68
CA GLN A 370 0.85 18.04 16.10
C GLN A 370 2.19 18.74 16.43
N ASN A 371 3.20 17.96 16.82
CA ASN A 371 4.51 18.46 17.21
C ASN A 371 5.51 18.57 16.04
N LEU A 372 5.10 18.36 14.81
CA LEU A 372 5.95 18.61 13.64
C LEU A 372 6.27 20.11 13.51
N PRO A 373 7.46 20.47 12.98
CA PRO A 373 7.81 21.86 12.72
C PRO A 373 6.80 22.56 11.81
N ASP A 374 6.38 23.78 12.14
CA ASP A 374 5.38 24.53 11.38
C ASP A 374 5.79 24.78 9.92
N ALA A 375 7.06 25.06 9.66
CA ALA A 375 7.58 25.23 8.31
C ALA A 375 7.38 23.95 7.48
N PHE A 376 7.63 22.78 8.07
CA PHE A 376 7.39 21.49 7.41
C PHE A 376 5.90 21.23 7.16
N LYS A 377 5.03 21.48 8.15
CA LYS A 377 3.57 21.36 7.98
C LYS A 377 3.07 22.20 6.81
N ARG A 378 3.51 23.46 6.72
CA ARG A 378 3.16 24.39 5.64
C ARG A 378 3.68 23.94 4.29
N TYR A 379 4.90 23.39 4.24
CA TYR A 379 5.47 22.83 3.02
C TYR A 379 4.70 21.60 2.54
N CYS A 380 4.31 20.69 3.42
CA CYS A 380 3.44 19.57 3.09
C CYS A 380 2.09 20.02 2.54
N ALA A 381 1.44 20.99 3.19
CA ALA A 381 0.19 21.56 2.72
C ALA A 381 0.34 22.18 1.32
N LYS A 382 1.44 22.91 1.07
CA LYS A 382 1.77 23.42 -0.27
C LYS A 382 1.87 22.29 -1.30
N MET A 383 2.61 21.23 -0.99
CA MET A 383 2.79 20.10 -1.91
C MET A 383 1.46 19.38 -2.18
N SER A 384 0.58 19.21 -1.19
CA SER A 384 -0.76 18.65 -1.41
C SER A 384 -1.60 19.52 -2.34
N ILE A 385 -1.64 20.82 -2.11
CA ILE A 385 -2.44 21.77 -2.91
C ILE A 385 -1.95 21.84 -4.36
N ASP A 386 -0.62 21.80 -4.54
CA ASP A 386 -0.01 21.97 -5.85
C ASP A 386 0.02 20.67 -6.69
N THR A 387 -0.05 19.48 -6.05
CA THR A 387 0.30 18.22 -6.74
C THR A 387 -0.66 17.04 -6.53
N ASP A 388 -1.50 17.06 -5.50
CA ASP A 388 -2.34 15.92 -5.07
C ASP A 388 -1.57 14.58 -4.94
N SER A 389 -0.26 14.63 -4.69
CA SER A 389 0.65 13.48 -4.77
C SER A 389 1.08 12.90 -3.40
N ILE A 390 0.67 13.51 -2.29
CA ILE A 390 1.04 13.05 -0.94
C ILE A 390 -0.18 12.67 -0.11
N GLN A 391 0.03 11.84 0.90
CA GLN A 391 -0.98 11.47 1.88
C GLN A 391 -0.46 11.66 3.30
N TYR A 392 -1.36 11.60 4.27
CA TYR A 392 -1.07 11.83 5.67
C TYR A 392 -1.54 10.67 6.53
N GLU A 393 -0.72 10.28 7.50
CA GLU A 393 -1.09 9.29 8.52
C GLU A 393 -0.68 9.77 9.91
N ASN A 394 -1.49 9.42 10.90
CA ASN A 394 -1.40 9.93 12.27
C ASN A 394 -0.29 9.24 13.06
N ASP A 395 0.88 9.85 13.10
CA ASP A 395 2.02 9.36 13.88
C ASP A 395 1.71 9.25 15.39
N ASP A 396 0.90 10.15 15.94
CA ASP A 396 0.63 10.19 17.36
C ASP A 396 -0.19 9.00 17.88
N ILE A 397 -0.96 8.34 17.00
CA ILE A 397 -1.66 7.10 17.35
C ILE A 397 -0.87 5.84 16.95
N MET A 398 0.01 5.90 15.92
CA MET A 398 0.79 4.76 15.45
C MET A 398 2.10 4.58 16.22
N ARG A 399 2.83 5.65 16.51
CA ARG A 399 4.10 5.58 17.24
C ARG A 399 4.03 4.84 18.59
N PRO A 400 2.97 4.99 19.40
CA PRO A 400 2.84 4.18 20.62
C PRO A 400 2.71 2.68 20.41
N MET A 401 2.32 2.24 19.20
CA MET A 401 2.12 0.82 18.85
C MET A 401 3.36 0.20 18.21
N TYR A 402 4.05 0.95 17.34
CA TYR A 402 5.13 0.44 16.49
C TYR A 402 6.51 0.98 16.84
N GLY A 403 6.62 1.91 17.82
CA GLY A 403 7.84 2.65 18.05
C GLY A 403 8.03 3.79 17.05
N ASP A 404 9.23 4.33 16.93
CA ASP A 404 9.56 5.44 16.03
C ASP A 404 10.30 5.00 14.75
N ASP A 405 10.55 3.70 14.58
CA ASP A 405 11.13 3.12 13.36
C ASP A 405 10.15 2.17 12.67
N TYR A 406 8.98 2.69 12.35
CA TYR A 406 7.99 2.01 11.53
C TYR A 406 7.82 2.73 10.20
N CYS A 407 7.26 2.04 9.24
CA CYS A 407 6.93 2.58 7.92
C CYS A 407 5.52 2.17 7.49
N ILE A 408 5.05 2.82 6.43
CA ILE A 408 3.80 2.46 5.78
C ILE A 408 4.13 1.56 4.57
N ALA A 409 3.50 0.41 4.54
CA ALA A 409 3.56 -0.49 3.41
C ALA A 409 2.32 -0.33 2.53
N CYS A 410 2.51 -0.36 1.22
CA CYS A 410 1.43 -0.27 0.23
C CYS A 410 0.67 1.06 0.34
N CYS A 411 -0.54 1.03 0.92
CA CYS A 411 -1.43 2.18 1.03
C CYS A 411 -1.38 2.83 2.42
N VAL A 412 -1.68 2.04 3.46
CA VAL A 412 -1.96 2.57 4.81
C VAL A 412 -1.50 1.63 5.95
N SER A 413 -0.78 0.56 5.64
CA SER A 413 -0.45 -0.48 6.62
C SER A 413 0.86 -0.20 7.33
N ALA A 414 0.82 0.07 8.63
CA ALA A 414 2.01 0.29 9.44
C ALA A 414 2.70 -1.02 9.84
N MET A 415 4.04 -1.02 9.83
CA MET A 415 4.86 -2.10 10.36
C MET A 415 6.25 -1.62 10.81
N ALA A 416 6.81 -2.24 11.84
CA ALA A 416 8.17 -1.97 12.30
C ALA A 416 9.19 -2.46 11.26
N VAL A 417 10.07 -1.56 10.80
CA VAL A 417 11.00 -1.82 9.69
C VAL A 417 12.01 -2.89 10.09
N GLY A 418 12.13 -3.91 9.23
CA GLY A 418 13.06 -5.03 9.42
C GLY A 418 12.69 -6.00 10.56
N LYS A 419 11.59 -5.80 11.25
CA LYS A 419 11.11 -6.64 12.37
C LYS A 419 9.77 -7.29 12.10
N GLN A 420 8.92 -6.66 11.32
CA GLN A 420 7.60 -7.13 10.97
C GLN A 420 7.45 -7.29 9.46
N MET A 421 6.70 -8.29 9.04
CA MET A 421 6.20 -8.45 7.68
C MET A 421 4.70 -8.68 7.74
N GLN A 422 4.00 -8.46 6.65
CA GLN A 422 2.56 -8.64 6.62
C GLN A 422 2.14 -9.62 5.53
N PHE A 423 1.32 -10.59 5.92
CA PHE A 423 0.58 -11.40 4.97
C PHE A 423 -0.50 -10.56 4.30
N PHE A 424 -0.38 -10.41 2.98
CA PHE A 424 -1.30 -9.59 2.19
C PHE A 424 -2.71 -10.17 2.22
N GLY A 425 -3.70 -9.34 2.52
CA GLY A 425 -5.09 -9.74 2.65
C GLY A 425 -5.95 -9.37 1.45
N ALA A 426 -7.24 -9.60 1.63
CA ALA A 426 -8.31 -9.32 0.68
C ALA A 426 -9.32 -8.35 1.31
N ARG A 427 -10.55 -8.37 0.81
CA ARG A 427 -11.66 -7.62 1.41
C ARG A 427 -12.89 -8.51 1.52
N ALA A 428 -13.52 -8.50 2.70
CA ALA A 428 -14.85 -9.05 2.92
C ALA A 428 -15.90 -7.98 2.57
N ASN A 429 -16.91 -8.34 1.80
CA ASN A 429 -17.97 -7.45 1.37
C ASN A 429 -19.07 -7.38 2.43
N LEU A 430 -19.08 -6.34 3.26
CA LEU A 430 -20.03 -6.14 4.34
C LEU A 430 -21.47 -5.93 3.88
N ALA A 431 -21.65 -5.18 2.79
CA ALA A 431 -22.96 -4.91 2.21
C ALA A 431 -23.60 -6.22 1.68
N LYS A 432 -22.82 -7.05 1.01
CA LYS A 432 -23.27 -8.36 0.51
C LYS A 432 -23.57 -9.33 1.67
N SER A 433 -22.78 -9.29 2.73
CA SER A 433 -23.02 -10.05 3.96
C SER A 433 -24.36 -9.68 4.60
N LEU A 434 -24.76 -8.40 4.55
CA LEU A 434 -26.09 -7.96 5.02
C LEU A 434 -27.22 -8.49 4.15
N LEU A 435 -27.04 -8.53 2.82
CA LEU A 435 -28.03 -9.13 1.92
C LEU A 435 -28.20 -10.62 2.20
N TYR A 436 -27.14 -11.35 2.55
CA TYR A 436 -27.24 -12.75 2.98
C TYR A 436 -28.00 -12.92 4.30
N ALA A 437 -27.86 -11.98 5.23
CA ALA A 437 -28.62 -11.98 6.48
C ALA A 437 -30.14 -11.86 6.23
N ILE A 438 -30.52 -11.10 5.21
CA ILE A 438 -31.94 -10.93 4.81
C ILE A 438 -32.43 -12.12 4.00
N ASN A 439 -31.58 -12.69 3.12
CA ASN A 439 -31.94 -13.71 2.12
C ASN A 439 -31.65 -15.16 2.57
N GLY A 440 -31.47 -15.42 3.87
CA GLY A 440 -31.23 -16.78 4.35
C GLY A 440 -29.91 -17.38 3.86
N GLY A 441 -28.87 -16.56 3.72
CA GLY A 441 -27.55 -16.98 3.27
C GLY A 441 -27.40 -17.16 1.76
N VAL A 442 -28.42 -16.80 0.97
CA VAL A 442 -28.44 -16.97 -0.48
C VAL A 442 -27.95 -15.70 -1.19
N ASP A 443 -27.11 -15.88 -2.21
CA ASP A 443 -26.61 -14.79 -3.05
C ASP A 443 -27.71 -14.18 -3.91
N GLU A 444 -27.91 -12.90 -3.79
CA GLU A 444 -29.02 -12.16 -4.42
C GLU A 444 -28.92 -12.08 -5.94
N LYS A 445 -27.70 -12.26 -6.51
CA LYS A 445 -27.46 -12.19 -7.95
C LYS A 445 -27.38 -13.55 -8.61
N LYS A 446 -26.84 -14.57 -7.95
CA LYS A 446 -26.60 -15.91 -8.51
C LYS A 446 -27.54 -16.99 -7.95
N GLY A 447 -28.30 -16.70 -6.91
CA GLY A 447 -29.19 -17.68 -6.28
C GLY A 447 -28.47 -18.84 -5.60
N LEU A 448 -27.15 -18.71 -5.33
CA LEU A 448 -26.36 -19.76 -4.70
C LEU A 448 -26.44 -19.63 -3.17
N LEU A 449 -26.58 -20.75 -2.47
CA LEU A 449 -26.41 -20.79 -1.00
C LEU A 449 -24.91 -20.59 -0.69
N VAL A 450 -24.60 -19.50 0.00
CA VAL A 450 -23.23 -19.11 0.38
C VAL A 450 -22.97 -19.31 1.86
N VAL A 451 -23.91 -18.87 2.71
CA VAL A 451 -23.82 -18.98 4.16
C VAL A 451 -24.95 -19.91 4.63
N PRO A 452 -24.63 -21.11 5.11
CA PRO A 452 -25.64 -22.04 5.58
C PRO A 452 -26.26 -21.58 6.92
N GLU A 453 -27.41 -22.14 7.28
CA GLU A 453 -28.05 -22.01 8.59
C GLU A 453 -28.51 -20.59 8.97
N ILE A 454 -28.68 -19.71 7.99
CA ILE A 454 -29.28 -18.40 8.19
C ILE A 454 -30.79 -18.49 7.97
N GLN A 455 -31.56 -18.06 8.94
CA GLN A 455 -33.02 -18.02 8.81
C GLN A 455 -33.40 -16.87 7.84
N LYS A 456 -34.10 -17.21 6.76
CA LYS A 456 -34.58 -16.19 5.82
C LYS A 456 -35.54 -15.24 6.52
N ASP A 457 -35.47 -13.97 6.19
CA ASP A 457 -36.42 -12.98 6.64
C ASP A 457 -37.53 -12.83 5.59
N ASP A 458 -38.72 -13.34 5.90
CA ASP A 458 -39.87 -13.27 5.02
C ASP A 458 -40.86 -12.17 5.39
N ASP A 459 -40.54 -11.30 6.34
CA ASP A 459 -41.37 -10.21 6.80
C ASP A 459 -41.63 -9.19 5.69
N GLU A 460 -42.83 -8.55 5.71
CA GLU A 460 -43.17 -7.48 4.75
C GLU A 460 -42.31 -6.21 4.99
N VAL A 461 -41.96 -5.97 6.24
CA VAL A 461 -41.09 -4.87 6.68
C VAL A 461 -39.96 -5.46 7.50
N LEU A 462 -38.72 -5.14 7.15
CA LEU A 462 -37.56 -5.67 7.85
C LEU A 462 -37.53 -5.24 9.32
N ASP A 463 -37.29 -6.21 10.21
CA ASP A 463 -37.15 -5.99 11.66
C ASP A 463 -35.69 -5.88 12.06
N TYR A 464 -35.29 -4.74 12.61
CA TYR A 464 -33.87 -4.47 12.93
C TYR A 464 -33.20 -5.51 13.84
N PRO A 465 -33.76 -5.92 14.99
CA PRO A 465 -33.18 -6.95 15.85
C PRO A 465 -32.97 -8.29 15.14
N LYS A 466 -33.91 -8.69 14.31
CA LYS A 466 -33.86 -9.97 13.56
C LYS A 466 -32.76 -9.91 12.49
N VAL A 467 -32.72 -8.84 11.69
CA VAL A 467 -31.70 -8.63 10.65
C VAL A 467 -30.31 -8.53 11.29
N LEU A 468 -30.14 -7.76 12.37
CA LEU A 468 -28.87 -7.63 13.07
C LEU A 468 -28.35 -8.96 13.63
N THR A 469 -29.26 -9.77 14.20
CA THR A 469 -28.91 -11.11 14.73
C THR A 469 -28.39 -12.01 13.60
N ASN A 470 -29.09 -12.06 12.46
CA ASN A 470 -28.67 -12.81 11.30
C ASN A 470 -27.36 -12.26 10.71
N TYR A 471 -27.21 -10.94 10.65
CA TYR A 471 -26.01 -10.30 10.14
C TYR A 471 -24.75 -10.69 10.95
N LYS A 472 -24.87 -10.68 12.28
CA LYS A 472 -23.79 -11.15 13.16
C LYS A 472 -23.42 -12.63 12.90
N LYS A 473 -24.40 -13.52 12.67
CA LYS A 473 -24.13 -14.92 12.29
C LYS A 473 -23.40 -15.02 10.94
N VAL A 474 -23.83 -14.24 9.94
CA VAL A 474 -23.14 -14.16 8.63
C VAL A 474 -21.72 -13.68 8.80
N LEU A 475 -21.49 -12.61 9.57
CA LEU A 475 -20.15 -12.07 9.82
C LEU A 475 -19.23 -13.07 10.52
N SER A 476 -19.74 -13.85 11.48
CA SER A 476 -18.99 -14.93 12.14
C SER A 476 -18.57 -16.02 11.14
N TYR A 477 -19.46 -16.45 10.25
CA TYR A 477 -19.14 -17.41 9.20
C TYR A 477 -18.10 -16.86 8.22
N VAL A 478 -18.27 -15.60 7.79
CA VAL A 478 -17.34 -14.93 6.86
C VAL A 478 -15.96 -14.78 7.48
N ALA A 479 -15.88 -14.46 8.77
CA ALA A 479 -14.61 -14.35 9.49
C ALA A 479 -13.84 -15.69 9.49
N ALA A 480 -14.50 -16.79 9.85
CA ALA A 480 -13.91 -18.13 9.80
C ALA A 480 -13.43 -18.52 8.38
N LEU A 481 -14.30 -18.33 7.39
CA LEU A 481 -13.97 -18.60 5.98
C LEU A 481 -12.78 -17.78 5.49
N TYR A 482 -12.72 -16.51 5.88
CA TYR A 482 -11.67 -15.59 5.47
C TYR A 482 -10.32 -15.99 6.08
N VAL A 483 -10.29 -16.34 7.38
CA VAL A 483 -9.07 -16.84 8.04
C VAL A 483 -8.58 -18.12 7.38
N ASP A 484 -9.44 -19.11 7.14
CA ASP A 484 -9.07 -20.34 6.46
C ASP A 484 -8.48 -20.08 5.06
N THR A 485 -9.10 -19.15 4.31
CA THR A 485 -8.66 -18.77 2.97
C THR A 485 -7.26 -18.12 3.00
N ILE A 486 -7.03 -17.19 3.94
CA ILE A 486 -5.73 -16.51 4.10
C ILE A 486 -4.64 -17.48 4.55
N ASN A 487 -4.95 -18.42 5.45
CA ASN A 487 -4.00 -19.46 5.87
C ASN A 487 -3.52 -20.31 4.69
N ILE A 488 -4.43 -20.73 3.80
CA ILE A 488 -4.07 -21.50 2.59
C ILE A 488 -3.15 -20.69 1.68
N ILE A 489 -3.52 -19.43 1.42
CA ILE A 489 -2.77 -18.55 0.52
C ILE A 489 -1.34 -18.37 1.02
N HIS A 490 -1.16 -18.04 2.30
CA HIS A 490 0.16 -17.70 2.83
C HIS A 490 1.03 -18.91 3.13
N PHE A 491 0.42 -20.08 3.42
CA PHE A 491 1.15 -21.34 3.41
C PHE A 491 1.77 -21.61 2.02
N MET A 492 0.99 -21.43 0.96
CA MET A 492 1.45 -21.64 -0.42
C MET A 492 2.43 -20.58 -0.89
N HIS A 493 2.29 -19.32 -0.39
CA HIS A 493 3.27 -18.27 -0.62
C HIS A 493 4.65 -18.64 -0.07
N ASP A 494 4.75 -18.98 1.19
CA ASP A 494 6.01 -19.38 1.81
C ASP A 494 6.62 -20.61 1.13
N LYS A 495 5.78 -21.51 0.62
CA LYS A 495 6.22 -22.76 0.01
C LYS A 495 6.75 -22.61 -1.42
N TYR A 496 6.11 -21.77 -2.25
CA TYR A 496 6.37 -21.72 -3.69
C TYR A 496 6.88 -20.38 -4.22
N ALA A 497 6.74 -19.29 -3.45
CA ALA A 497 7.09 -17.95 -3.88
C ALA A 497 7.70 -17.12 -2.72
N TYR A 498 8.57 -17.73 -1.92
CA TYR A 498 9.23 -17.06 -0.80
C TYR A 498 10.11 -15.91 -1.29
N GLU A 499 9.96 -14.75 -0.66
CA GLU A 499 10.60 -13.49 -1.06
C GLU A 499 11.92 -13.30 -0.30
N SER A 500 12.94 -14.06 -0.68
CA SER A 500 14.19 -14.23 0.07
C SER A 500 15.04 -12.98 0.18
N SER A 501 15.10 -12.13 -0.84
CA SER A 501 15.90 -10.91 -0.84
C SER A 501 15.39 -9.87 0.14
N GLN A 502 14.09 -9.68 0.21
CA GLN A 502 13.49 -8.74 1.16
C GLN A 502 13.52 -9.30 2.59
N MET A 503 13.27 -10.61 2.76
CA MET A 503 13.34 -11.27 4.07
C MET A 503 14.77 -11.35 4.61
N ALA A 504 15.80 -11.37 3.76
CA ALA A 504 17.19 -11.27 4.17
C ALA A 504 17.53 -9.98 4.93
N LEU A 505 16.73 -8.94 4.70
CA LEU A 505 16.87 -7.62 5.31
C LEU A 505 15.96 -7.44 6.55
N HIS A 506 15.48 -8.54 7.11
CA HIS A 506 14.71 -8.60 8.37
C HIS A 506 15.49 -9.36 9.45
N ASP A 507 15.05 -9.16 10.69
CA ASP A 507 15.44 -10.06 11.77
C ASP A 507 14.97 -11.48 11.44
N THR A 508 15.75 -12.48 11.85
CA THR A 508 15.44 -13.88 11.49
C THR A 508 14.14 -14.36 12.12
N LEU A 509 13.86 -13.93 13.35
CA LEU A 509 12.57 -14.14 14.00
C LEU A 509 11.66 -12.95 13.73
N VAL A 510 11.05 -12.93 12.56
CA VAL A 510 10.15 -11.85 12.13
C VAL A 510 8.74 -12.04 12.73
N GLU A 511 8.16 -10.96 13.27
CA GLU A 511 6.74 -10.95 13.64
C GLU A 511 5.88 -10.81 12.38
N ARG A 512 4.85 -11.63 12.28
CA ARG A 512 3.96 -11.65 11.12
C ARG A 512 2.61 -11.04 11.45
N LEU A 513 2.18 -10.10 10.61
CA LEU A 513 0.84 -9.53 10.63
C LEU A 513 0.01 -10.16 9.52
N ALA A 514 -1.30 -10.26 9.70
CA ALA A 514 -2.21 -10.69 8.64
C ALA A 514 -3.23 -9.59 8.37
N ALA A 515 -3.21 -9.06 7.15
CA ALA A 515 -4.04 -7.95 6.72
C ALA A 515 -5.43 -8.43 6.31
N PHE A 516 -6.38 -8.41 7.21
CA PHE A 516 -7.79 -8.51 6.85
C PHE A 516 -8.31 -7.15 6.41
N GLY A 517 -9.37 -7.15 5.58
CA GLY A 517 -9.99 -5.91 5.15
C GLY A 517 -11.48 -6.06 4.93
N VAL A 518 -12.18 -4.93 5.00
CA VAL A 518 -13.61 -4.84 4.71
C VAL A 518 -13.89 -3.78 3.65
N ALA A 519 -14.96 -4.01 2.89
CA ALA A 519 -15.51 -3.08 1.91
C ALA A 519 -17.01 -2.86 2.15
N GLY A 520 -17.50 -1.65 1.87
CA GLY A 520 -18.92 -1.33 2.00
C GLY A 520 -19.36 -1.03 3.42
N LEU A 521 -18.47 -0.50 4.27
CA LEU A 521 -18.77 -0.14 5.65
C LEU A 521 -19.91 0.89 5.74
N SER A 522 -19.80 1.99 5.02
CA SER A 522 -20.84 3.05 5.00
C SER A 522 -22.17 2.53 4.50
N ILE A 523 -22.18 1.64 3.50
CA ILE A 523 -23.41 1.05 2.96
C ILE A 523 -24.08 0.14 3.99
N ALA A 524 -23.28 -0.70 4.67
CA ALA A 524 -23.81 -1.59 5.73
C ALA A 524 -24.36 -0.78 6.91
N ALA A 525 -23.65 0.29 7.32
CA ALA A 525 -24.09 1.18 8.39
C ALA A 525 -25.37 1.93 8.01
N ASP A 526 -25.42 2.54 6.83
CA ASP A 526 -26.60 3.25 6.33
C ASP A 526 -27.82 2.31 6.15
N SER A 527 -27.58 1.09 5.65
CA SER A 527 -28.63 0.08 5.47
C SER A 527 -29.23 -0.37 6.81
N LEU A 528 -28.39 -0.60 7.82
CA LEU A 528 -28.85 -0.93 9.18
C LEU A 528 -29.53 0.27 9.82
N SER A 529 -29.05 1.49 9.59
CA SER A 529 -29.71 2.72 10.02
C SER A 529 -31.09 2.87 9.37
N ALA A 530 -31.22 2.62 8.07
CA ALA A 530 -32.50 2.65 7.37
C ALA A 530 -33.49 1.63 7.96
N ILE A 531 -33.04 0.39 8.21
CA ILE A 531 -33.89 -0.65 8.82
C ILE A 531 -34.30 -0.25 10.24
N LYS A 532 -33.43 0.43 11.00
CA LYS A 532 -33.68 0.83 12.39
C LYS A 532 -34.60 2.03 12.55
N PHE A 533 -34.47 3.04 11.66
CA PHE A 533 -35.12 4.35 11.84
C PHE A 533 -36.18 4.68 10.79
N ALA A 534 -36.19 3.97 9.65
CA ALA A 534 -37.20 4.10 8.63
C ALA A 534 -38.00 2.81 8.45
N LYS A 535 -38.85 2.74 7.44
CA LYS A 535 -39.62 1.53 7.10
C LYS A 535 -39.09 0.95 5.81
N VAL A 536 -38.37 -0.16 5.88
CA VAL A 536 -37.77 -0.83 4.75
C VAL A 536 -38.58 -2.07 4.33
N LYS A 537 -39.08 -2.06 3.09
CA LYS A 537 -39.83 -3.16 2.49
C LYS A 537 -38.98 -3.83 1.42
N PRO A 538 -38.62 -5.13 1.55
CA PRO A 538 -37.88 -5.86 0.53
C PRO A 538 -38.79 -6.16 -0.66
N VAL A 539 -38.29 -5.92 -1.89
CA VAL A 539 -38.90 -6.37 -3.12
C VAL A 539 -38.30 -7.73 -3.49
N ARG A 540 -39.12 -8.77 -3.46
CA ARG A 540 -38.66 -10.15 -3.64
C ARG A 540 -38.98 -10.65 -5.04
N ASN A 541 -38.08 -11.45 -5.61
CA ASN A 541 -38.29 -12.18 -6.85
C ASN A 541 -39.17 -13.46 -6.63
N GLU A 542 -39.41 -14.22 -7.68
CA GLU A 542 -40.19 -15.46 -7.66
C GLU A 542 -39.67 -16.54 -6.72
N ASN A 543 -38.36 -16.50 -6.41
CA ASN A 543 -37.71 -17.39 -5.42
C ASN A 543 -37.73 -16.83 -4.01
N GLY A 544 -38.42 -15.70 -3.80
CA GLY A 544 -38.51 -15.03 -2.52
C GLY A 544 -37.22 -14.34 -2.08
N ILE A 545 -36.25 -14.11 -2.96
CA ILE A 545 -35.00 -13.42 -2.67
C ILE A 545 -35.23 -11.92 -2.81
N ALA A 546 -34.89 -11.13 -1.79
CA ALA A 546 -34.92 -9.67 -1.86
C ALA A 546 -33.85 -9.17 -2.87
N VAL A 547 -34.31 -8.56 -3.96
CA VAL A 547 -33.48 -8.05 -5.05
C VAL A 547 -33.48 -6.53 -5.13
N ASP A 548 -34.47 -5.86 -4.49
CA ASP A 548 -34.52 -4.41 -4.33
C ASP A 548 -35.25 -4.07 -3.02
N PHE A 549 -35.25 -2.78 -2.64
CA PHE A 549 -35.81 -2.29 -1.40
C PHE A 549 -36.55 -0.96 -1.64
N VAL A 550 -37.68 -0.79 -0.94
CA VAL A 550 -38.42 0.46 -0.84
C VAL A 550 -38.26 0.97 0.59
N THR A 551 -37.64 2.11 0.75
CA THR A 551 -37.39 2.75 2.06
C THR A 551 -38.27 3.98 2.20
N GLU A 552 -39.19 3.95 3.17
CA GLU A 552 -40.15 5.02 3.48
C GLU A 552 -39.72 5.71 4.79
N GLY A 553 -39.52 7.04 4.74
CA GLY A 553 -39.08 7.86 5.87
C GLY A 553 -37.57 8.18 5.83
N ASP A 554 -37.16 9.09 6.70
CA ASP A 554 -35.77 9.54 6.83
C ASP A 554 -35.02 8.70 7.86
N PHE A 555 -33.71 8.57 7.66
CA PHE A 555 -32.81 7.86 8.57
C PHE A 555 -31.45 8.57 8.64
N PRO A 556 -30.73 8.45 9.77
CA PRO A 556 -29.36 8.97 9.87
C PRO A 556 -28.44 8.33 8.86
N LYS A 557 -27.66 9.16 8.15
CA LYS A 557 -26.67 8.72 7.14
C LYS A 557 -25.26 8.98 7.65
N TYR A 558 -24.40 7.99 7.48
CA TYR A 558 -22.98 8.05 7.83
C TYR A 558 -22.28 9.19 7.08
N GLY A 559 -21.41 9.92 7.78
CA GLY A 559 -20.70 11.08 7.24
C GLY A 559 -21.29 12.43 7.63
N ASN A 560 -22.19 12.46 8.62
CA ASN A 560 -22.86 13.68 9.10
C ASN A 560 -22.64 13.95 10.59
N ASP A 561 -21.65 13.29 11.18
CA ASP A 561 -21.33 13.37 12.63
C ASP A 561 -22.53 13.00 13.53
N ASP A 562 -23.30 12.01 13.09
CA ASP A 562 -24.48 11.52 13.78
C ASP A 562 -24.19 10.17 14.46
N ASP A 563 -24.07 10.17 15.78
CA ASP A 563 -23.74 8.98 16.57
C ASP A 563 -24.73 7.83 16.37
N ARG A 564 -25.98 8.10 15.98
CA ARG A 564 -27.00 7.06 15.75
C ARG A 564 -26.60 6.09 14.63
N VAL A 565 -25.84 6.53 13.64
CA VAL A 565 -25.34 5.69 12.53
C VAL A 565 -23.83 5.46 12.62
N ASP A 566 -23.07 6.42 13.14
CA ASP A 566 -21.61 6.26 13.31
C ASP A 566 -21.28 5.11 14.28
N ASP A 567 -22.03 4.97 15.37
CA ASP A 567 -21.92 3.85 16.30
C ASP A 567 -22.24 2.50 15.64
N ILE A 568 -23.16 2.44 14.68
CA ILE A 568 -23.43 1.23 13.91
C ILE A 568 -22.19 0.83 13.08
N ALA A 569 -21.54 1.79 12.43
CA ALA A 569 -20.30 1.52 11.68
C ALA A 569 -19.19 1.00 12.59
N VAL A 570 -19.00 1.60 13.76
CA VAL A 570 -18.04 1.16 14.79
C VAL A 570 -18.37 -0.24 15.28
N GLU A 571 -19.66 -0.54 15.55
CA GLU A 571 -20.10 -1.88 15.99
C GLU A 571 -19.77 -2.95 14.95
N ILE A 572 -20.03 -2.69 13.66
CA ILE A 572 -19.77 -3.65 12.57
C ILE A 572 -18.28 -4.04 12.52
N VAL A 573 -17.39 -3.06 12.46
CA VAL A 573 -15.95 -3.37 12.37
C VAL A 573 -15.41 -4.01 13.63
N SER A 574 -15.89 -3.59 14.79
CA SER A 574 -15.50 -4.14 16.09
C SER A 574 -15.94 -5.59 16.24
N TYR A 575 -17.17 -5.89 15.86
CA TYR A 575 -17.69 -7.25 15.87
C TYR A 575 -16.91 -8.16 14.91
N PHE A 576 -16.71 -7.71 13.66
CA PHE A 576 -15.99 -8.50 12.65
C PHE A 576 -14.53 -8.76 13.06
N SER A 577 -13.83 -7.75 13.61
CA SER A 577 -12.48 -7.92 14.15
C SER A 577 -12.43 -8.94 15.30
N ALA A 578 -13.41 -8.90 16.20
CA ALA A 578 -13.50 -9.87 17.31
C ALA A 578 -13.73 -11.30 16.80
N GLU A 579 -14.56 -11.47 15.76
CA GLU A 579 -14.80 -12.77 15.15
C GLU A 579 -13.55 -13.33 14.45
N LEU A 580 -12.81 -12.51 13.70
CA LEU A 580 -11.54 -12.91 13.07
C LEU A 580 -10.55 -13.45 14.12
N LYS A 581 -10.40 -12.78 15.25
CA LYS A 581 -9.45 -13.13 16.33
C LYS A 581 -9.76 -14.45 17.03
N LYS A 582 -10.93 -15.06 16.82
CA LYS A 582 -11.27 -16.39 17.35
C LYS A 582 -10.57 -17.55 16.63
N HIS A 583 -9.98 -17.30 15.45
CA HIS A 583 -9.41 -18.30 14.57
C HIS A 583 -7.89 -18.16 14.48
N ALA A 584 -7.16 -19.29 14.58
CA ALA A 584 -5.71 -19.29 14.52
C ALA A 584 -5.18 -18.98 13.10
N LEU A 585 -4.09 -18.24 13.04
CA LEU A 585 -3.42 -17.89 11.80
C LEU A 585 -2.13 -18.69 11.59
N TYR A 586 -1.82 -18.90 10.32
CA TYR A 586 -0.58 -19.52 9.88
C TYR A 586 0.64 -18.82 10.49
N ARG A 587 1.57 -19.59 11.02
CA ARG A 587 2.81 -19.13 11.69
C ARG A 587 2.57 -18.14 12.84
N GLY A 588 1.44 -18.21 13.50
CA GLY A 588 1.12 -17.38 14.66
C GLY A 588 0.97 -15.88 14.32
N ALA A 589 0.60 -15.56 13.08
CA ALA A 589 0.42 -14.17 12.65
C ALA A 589 -0.64 -13.43 13.51
N ILE A 590 -0.46 -12.13 13.64
CA ILE A 590 -1.38 -11.24 14.38
C ILE A 590 -2.43 -10.71 13.41
N HIS A 591 -3.70 -10.81 13.79
CA HIS A 591 -4.82 -10.27 13.02
C HIS A 591 -4.78 -8.74 13.02
N THR A 592 -4.83 -8.13 11.84
CA THR A 592 -5.08 -6.71 11.65
C THR A 592 -6.26 -6.51 10.70
N LEU A 593 -7.00 -5.43 10.84
CA LEU A 593 -8.17 -5.14 10.01
C LEU A 593 -8.03 -3.76 9.37
N SER A 594 -8.50 -3.62 8.13
CA SER A 594 -8.60 -2.32 7.44
C SER A 594 -10.00 -2.06 6.90
N ALA A 595 -10.41 -0.79 6.94
CA ALA A 595 -11.49 -0.24 6.13
C ALA A 595 -10.86 0.45 4.92
N LEU A 596 -10.58 -0.31 3.86
CA LEU A 596 -9.86 0.12 2.66
C LEU A 596 -10.33 -0.65 1.44
N THR A 597 -10.72 0.02 0.36
CA THR A 597 -11.21 -0.63 -0.86
C THR A 597 -10.25 -0.58 -2.03
N ILE A 598 -9.27 0.30 -2.00
CA ILE A 598 -8.46 0.63 -3.17
C ILE A 598 -9.42 1.17 -4.27
N THR A 599 -9.16 0.98 -5.56
CA THR A 599 -10.10 1.29 -6.65
C THR A 599 -11.13 0.17 -6.91
N SER A 600 -11.13 -0.87 -6.08
CA SER A 600 -12.02 -2.03 -6.22
C SER A 600 -13.48 -1.73 -5.83
N ASN A 601 -13.76 -0.54 -5.29
CA ASN A 601 -15.11 -0.09 -4.92
C ASN A 601 -16.12 -0.20 -6.06
N VAL A 602 -15.70 0.03 -7.30
CA VAL A 602 -16.51 -0.18 -8.52
C VAL A 602 -16.86 -1.66 -8.69
N MET A 603 -15.88 -2.56 -8.53
CA MET A 603 -16.08 -4.01 -8.67
C MET A 603 -16.98 -4.57 -7.57
N TYR A 604 -16.85 -4.10 -6.32
CA TYR A 604 -17.76 -4.50 -5.25
C TYR A 604 -19.19 -4.11 -5.58
N GLY A 605 -19.41 -2.90 -6.12
CA GLY A 605 -20.73 -2.44 -6.57
C GLY A 605 -21.31 -3.35 -7.64
N LYS A 606 -20.55 -3.68 -8.68
CA LYS A 606 -20.97 -4.58 -9.78
C LYS A 606 -21.43 -5.95 -9.28
N LYS A 607 -20.78 -6.47 -8.24
CA LYS A 607 -21.08 -7.79 -7.67
C LYS A 607 -22.17 -7.79 -6.59
N THR A 608 -22.69 -6.63 -6.17
CA THR A 608 -23.65 -6.49 -5.09
C THR A 608 -25.00 -5.97 -5.60
N GLY A 609 -26.09 -6.59 -5.16
CA GLY A 609 -27.46 -6.18 -5.43
C GLY A 609 -27.82 -4.84 -4.81
N SER A 610 -29.07 -4.37 -4.98
CA SER A 610 -29.61 -3.19 -4.27
C SER A 610 -29.56 -3.39 -2.75
N THR A 611 -29.40 -2.32 -2.01
CA THR A 611 -29.27 -2.35 -0.54
C THR A 611 -30.32 -1.48 0.15
N PRO A 612 -30.70 -1.78 1.40
CA PRO A 612 -31.77 -1.08 2.13
C PRO A 612 -31.61 0.44 2.25
N ASP A 613 -30.37 0.94 2.20
CA ASP A 613 -30.05 2.37 2.22
C ASP A 613 -30.40 3.14 0.92
N GLY A 614 -30.92 2.42 -0.08
CA GLY A 614 -31.33 2.99 -1.38
C GLY A 614 -30.27 2.89 -2.48
N ARG A 615 -29.04 2.40 -2.22
CA ARG A 615 -28.04 2.12 -3.26
C ARG A 615 -28.57 1.05 -4.22
N LYS A 616 -28.51 1.28 -5.51
CA LYS A 616 -28.99 0.35 -6.53
C LYS A 616 -27.94 -0.69 -6.93
N ALA A 617 -28.42 -1.83 -7.41
CA ALA A 617 -27.56 -2.92 -7.89
C ALA A 617 -26.57 -2.42 -8.95
N GLY A 618 -25.29 -2.70 -8.77
CA GLY A 618 -24.22 -2.29 -9.68
C GLY A 618 -23.61 -0.92 -9.40
N GLU A 619 -24.23 -0.07 -8.62
CA GLU A 619 -23.62 1.21 -8.23
C GLU A 619 -22.35 1.00 -7.41
N PRO A 620 -21.27 1.78 -7.67
CA PRO A 620 -20.02 1.69 -6.90
C PRO A 620 -20.24 1.88 -5.40
N PHE A 621 -19.35 1.26 -4.61
CA PHE A 621 -19.23 1.55 -3.18
C PHE A 621 -18.46 2.85 -2.96
N ALA A 622 -18.61 3.46 -1.78
CA ALA A 622 -17.68 4.48 -1.33
C ALA A 622 -16.28 3.89 -1.12
N PRO A 623 -15.20 4.66 -1.36
CA PRO A 623 -13.84 4.18 -1.13
C PRO A 623 -13.53 4.12 0.37
N GLY A 624 -12.93 3.01 0.82
CA GLY A 624 -12.47 2.85 2.19
C GLY A 624 -13.54 3.05 3.26
N ALA A 625 -13.28 3.94 4.19
CA ALA A 625 -14.18 4.34 5.27
C ALA A 625 -15.01 5.59 4.94
N ASN A 626 -14.96 6.07 3.69
CA ASN A 626 -15.71 7.25 3.27
C ASN A 626 -17.23 7.03 3.37
N PRO A 627 -17.99 8.10 3.62
CA PRO A 627 -19.43 8.13 3.38
C PRO A 627 -19.76 7.82 1.92
N MET A 628 -20.97 7.34 1.66
CA MET A 628 -21.48 7.21 0.30
C MET A 628 -21.62 8.60 -0.34
N HIS A 629 -21.30 8.66 -1.64
CA HIS A 629 -21.27 9.90 -2.41
C HIS A 629 -22.58 10.71 -2.27
N GLY A 630 -22.46 11.98 -1.92
CA GLY A 630 -23.56 12.91 -1.77
C GLY A 630 -24.45 12.67 -0.54
N ARG A 631 -24.02 11.83 0.43
CA ARG A 631 -24.75 11.62 1.69
C ARG A 631 -24.20 12.41 2.87
N ASP A 632 -22.99 12.91 2.78
CA ASP A 632 -22.32 13.77 3.75
C ASP A 632 -22.74 15.24 3.56
N GLU A 633 -24.01 15.51 3.88
CA GLU A 633 -24.69 16.78 3.62
C GLU A 633 -24.40 17.86 4.69
N SER A 634 -23.84 17.45 5.86
CA SER A 634 -23.56 18.35 6.99
C SER A 634 -22.21 19.09 6.89
N GLY A 635 -21.54 19.01 5.74
CA GLY A 635 -20.29 19.71 5.44
C GLY A 635 -19.02 18.88 5.70
N ALA A 636 -17.88 19.48 5.34
CA ALA A 636 -16.58 18.82 5.34
C ALA A 636 -16.16 18.28 6.71
N LEU A 637 -16.32 19.09 7.76
CA LEU A 637 -15.89 18.68 9.11
C LEU A 637 -16.74 17.56 9.67
N ALA A 638 -18.04 17.53 9.43
CA ALA A 638 -18.92 16.45 9.86
C ALA A 638 -18.55 15.12 9.17
N SER A 639 -18.24 15.17 7.88
CA SER A 639 -17.75 14.00 7.13
C SER A 639 -16.46 13.44 7.72
N LEU A 640 -15.49 14.30 8.03
CA LEU A 640 -14.23 13.91 8.67
C LEU A 640 -14.45 13.35 10.09
N ASN A 641 -15.34 13.96 10.90
CA ASN A 641 -15.63 13.53 12.26
C ASN A 641 -16.23 12.11 12.28
N SER A 642 -17.17 11.79 11.40
CA SER A 642 -17.72 10.41 11.32
C SER A 642 -16.64 9.37 11.07
N VAL A 643 -15.71 9.64 10.14
CA VAL A 643 -14.62 8.70 9.85
C VAL A 643 -13.62 8.60 11.02
N ALA A 644 -13.36 9.70 11.73
CA ALA A 644 -12.46 9.73 12.88
C ALA A 644 -12.92 8.83 14.04
N LYS A 645 -14.23 8.53 14.13
CA LYS A 645 -14.80 7.62 15.15
C LYS A 645 -14.45 6.14 14.92
N ILE A 646 -14.05 5.75 13.70
CA ILE A 646 -13.64 4.36 13.43
C ILE A 646 -12.35 4.04 14.19
N PRO A 647 -12.35 3.05 15.11
CA PRO A 647 -11.28 2.87 16.08
C PRO A 647 -10.04 2.19 15.46
N TYR A 648 -9.03 2.98 15.10
CA TYR A 648 -7.78 2.46 14.53
C TYR A 648 -7.04 1.54 15.53
N ARG A 649 -6.66 2.07 16.70
CA ARG A 649 -5.78 1.35 17.65
C ARG A 649 -6.37 0.04 18.19
N ALA A 650 -7.66 0.01 18.41
CA ALA A 650 -8.33 -1.15 19.00
C ALA A 650 -8.78 -2.19 17.97
N VAL A 651 -9.12 -1.74 16.75
CA VAL A 651 -9.87 -2.57 15.78
C VAL A 651 -9.20 -2.58 14.40
N CYS A 652 -8.94 -1.41 13.81
CA CYS A 652 -8.57 -1.30 12.40
C CYS A 652 -7.07 -0.99 12.21
N GLN A 653 -6.18 -1.78 12.86
CA GLN A 653 -4.72 -1.54 12.84
C GLN A 653 -4.07 -1.65 11.46
N ASP A 654 -4.73 -2.25 10.47
CA ASP A 654 -4.27 -2.29 9.07
C ASP A 654 -4.72 -1.05 8.27
N GLY A 655 -5.46 -0.13 8.89
CA GLY A 655 -5.75 1.18 8.35
C GLY A 655 -7.23 1.53 8.21
N VAL A 656 -7.52 2.81 8.39
CA VAL A 656 -8.82 3.44 8.12
C VAL A 656 -8.60 4.47 7.02
N SER A 657 -8.87 4.09 5.77
CA SER A 657 -8.62 4.95 4.62
C SER A 657 -9.73 5.96 4.43
N ASN A 658 -9.38 7.23 4.40
CA ASN A 658 -10.27 8.33 4.08
C ASN A 658 -9.71 9.14 2.90
N THR A 659 -10.56 9.49 1.94
CA THR A 659 -10.21 10.35 0.80
C THR A 659 -11.10 11.57 0.81
N PHE A 660 -10.48 12.71 1.01
CA PHE A 660 -11.15 14.00 1.16
C PHE A 660 -10.88 14.86 -0.08
N SER A 661 -11.95 15.35 -0.71
CA SER A 661 -11.86 16.24 -1.87
C SER A 661 -12.49 17.58 -1.54
N ILE A 662 -11.76 18.67 -1.77
CA ILE A 662 -12.18 20.03 -1.46
C ILE A 662 -11.82 20.96 -2.61
N VAL A 663 -12.73 21.88 -2.94
CA VAL A 663 -12.43 22.89 -3.95
C VAL A 663 -11.43 23.93 -3.39
N PRO A 664 -10.48 24.43 -4.20
CA PRO A 664 -9.46 25.38 -3.71
C PRO A 664 -10.03 26.62 -2.99
N ASN A 665 -11.14 27.14 -3.46
CA ASN A 665 -11.78 28.34 -2.87
C ASN A 665 -12.40 28.07 -1.50
N ALA A 666 -12.81 26.83 -1.20
CA ALA A 666 -13.31 26.46 0.13
C ALA A 666 -12.17 26.42 1.16
N LEU A 667 -10.94 26.09 0.75
CA LEU A 667 -9.76 26.17 1.61
C LEU A 667 -9.33 27.61 1.90
N GLY A 668 -9.59 28.56 1.00
CA GLY A 668 -9.21 29.96 1.19
C GLY A 668 -9.03 30.71 -0.13
N LYS A 669 -9.01 32.03 -0.05
CA LYS A 669 -8.89 32.93 -1.21
C LYS A 669 -7.45 33.08 -1.66
N THR A 670 -6.51 33.06 -0.73
CA THR A 670 -5.07 33.22 -0.99
C THR A 670 -4.33 31.88 -0.81
N ALA A 671 -3.15 31.78 -1.41
CA ALA A 671 -2.31 30.58 -1.25
C ALA A 671 -1.94 30.34 0.23
N GLU A 672 -1.69 31.40 0.99
CA GLU A 672 -1.34 31.32 2.40
C GLU A 672 -2.53 30.86 3.26
N GLU A 673 -3.72 31.40 3.02
CA GLU A 673 -4.96 30.92 3.68
C GLU A 673 -5.18 29.44 3.41
N ARG A 674 -5.06 29.00 2.16
CA ARG A 674 -5.24 27.59 1.79
C ARG A 674 -4.27 26.68 2.51
N ARG A 675 -2.98 27.03 2.60
CA ARG A 675 -1.96 26.27 3.33
C ARG A 675 -2.28 26.21 4.81
N SER A 676 -2.58 27.35 5.42
CA SER A 676 -2.90 27.46 6.85
C SER A 676 -4.16 26.64 7.20
N ASN A 677 -5.21 26.75 6.40
CA ASN A 677 -6.47 26.04 6.64
C ASN A 677 -6.31 24.53 6.44
N LEU A 678 -5.54 24.08 5.45
CA LEU A 678 -5.25 22.65 5.30
C LEU A 678 -4.47 22.10 6.49
N VAL A 679 -3.47 22.81 7.02
CA VAL A 679 -2.76 22.43 8.25
C VAL A 679 -3.73 22.30 9.43
N GLN A 680 -4.66 23.26 9.59
CA GLN A 680 -5.66 23.22 10.68
C GLN A 680 -6.63 22.05 10.54
N ILE A 681 -7.05 21.72 9.31
CA ILE A 681 -7.89 20.53 9.06
C ILE A 681 -7.14 19.26 9.46
N LEU A 682 -5.88 19.13 9.05
CA LEU A 682 -5.05 17.95 9.40
C LEU A 682 -4.85 17.85 10.92
N ASP A 683 -4.49 18.93 11.58
CA ASP A 683 -4.32 18.95 13.04
C ASP A 683 -5.65 18.61 13.75
N GLY A 684 -6.77 19.21 13.32
CA GLY A 684 -8.09 18.97 13.90
C GLY A 684 -8.61 17.54 13.67
N TYR A 685 -8.36 16.99 12.51
CA TYR A 685 -8.74 15.61 12.17
C TYR A 685 -7.94 14.58 12.96
N PHE A 686 -6.62 14.74 13.02
CA PHE A 686 -5.75 13.76 13.67
C PHE A 686 -5.79 13.83 15.20
N VAL A 687 -6.07 15.00 15.80
CA VAL A 687 -6.23 15.10 17.26
C VAL A 687 -7.42 14.28 17.77
N GLN A 688 -8.44 14.06 16.95
CA GLN A 688 -9.59 13.21 17.26
C GLN A 688 -9.27 11.71 17.21
N GLY A 689 -8.03 11.32 16.85
CA GLY A 689 -7.61 9.92 16.74
C GLY A 689 -7.87 9.30 15.38
N ALA A 690 -8.21 10.08 14.37
CA ALA A 690 -8.29 9.64 12.98
C ALA A 690 -6.94 9.10 12.50
N HIS A 691 -6.96 8.12 11.57
CA HIS A 691 -5.75 7.42 11.14
C HIS A 691 -5.12 8.02 9.90
N HIS A 692 -5.86 8.14 8.79
CA HIS A 692 -5.30 8.44 7.47
C HIS A 692 -6.17 9.44 6.72
N LEU A 693 -5.52 10.30 5.92
CA LEU A 693 -6.19 11.22 5.02
C LEU A 693 -5.46 11.35 3.68
N ASN A 694 -6.15 11.03 2.60
CA ASN A 694 -5.86 11.52 1.27
C ASN A 694 -6.53 12.88 1.07
N VAL A 695 -5.81 13.83 0.47
CA VAL A 695 -6.37 15.14 0.16
C VAL A 695 -6.27 15.40 -1.34
N ASN A 696 -7.41 15.68 -1.98
CA ASN A 696 -7.49 16.20 -3.34
C ASN A 696 -7.96 17.67 -3.28
N VAL A 697 -7.17 18.57 -3.83
CA VAL A 697 -7.51 20.01 -3.87
C VAL A 697 -7.72 20.43 -5.32
N MET A 698 -8.92 20.17 -5.83
CA MET A 698 -9.25 20.43 -7.23
C MET A 698 -10.73 20.73 -7.44
N ASN A 699 -11.05 21.28 -8.60
CA ASN A 699 -12.42 21.45 -9.06
C ASN A 699 -12.87 20.23 -9.89
N ARG A 700 -14.12 19.84 -9.76
CA ARG A 700 -14.73 18.73 -10.53
C ARG A 700 -14.61 18.92 -12.05
N GLU A 701 -14.68 20.18 -12.50
CA GLU A 701 -14.59 20.57 -13.91
C GLU A 701 -13.26 20.14 -14.54
N VAL A 702 -12.16 20.15 -13.78
CA VAL A 702 -10.84 19.68 -14.25
C VAL A 702 -10.90 18.19 -14.61
N LEU A 703 -11.58 17.37 -13.79
CA LEU A 703 -11.73 15.95 -14.06
C LEU A 703 -12.63 15.70 -15.27
N LEU A 704 -13.71 16.46 -15.41
CA LEU A 704 -14.60 16.38 -16.58
C LEU A 704 -13.87 16.77 -17.88
N ASP A 705 -13.09 17.87 -17.87
CA ASP A 705 -12.28 18.26 -19.03
C ASP A 705 -11.19 17.22 -19.33
N ALA A 706 -10.56 16.63 -18.31
CA ALA A 706 -9.57 15.56 -18.50
C ALA A 706 -10.17 14.26 -19.08
N MET A 707 -11.45 13.98 -18.80
CA MET A 707 -12.15 12.84 -19.41
C MET A 707 -12.42 13.05 -20.92
N GLU A 708 -12.60 14.28 -21.36
CA GLU A 708 -12.86 14.63 -22.77
C GLU A 708 -11.56 14.97 -23.52
N HIS A 709 -10.55 15.51 -22.81
CA HIS A 709 -9.28 16.00 -23.36
C HIS A 709 -8.09 15.48 -22.57
N PRO A 710 -7.85 14.15 -22.51
CA PRO A 710 -6.78 13.56 -21.71
C PRO A 710 -5.37 14.06 -22.12
N GLU A 711 -5.20 14.47 -23.35
CA GLU A 711 -3.94 15.01 -23.86
C GLU A 711 -3.53 16.33 -23.23
N LYS A 712 -4.48 17.09 -22.67
CA LYS A 712 -4.19 18.33 -21.92
C LYS A 712 -3.67 18.04 -20.51
N TYR A 713 -3.95 16.85 -19.98
CA TYR A 713 -3.70 16.46 -18.59
C TYR A 713 -2.91 15.15 -18.48
N PRO A 714 -1.76 15.00 -19.16
CA PRO A 714 -1.05 13.72 -19.28
C PRO A 714 -0.54 13.17 -17.94
N THR A 715 -0.29 14.06 -16.96
CA THR A 715 0.25 13.70 -15.64
C THR A 715 -0.73 13.97 -14.49
N LEU A 716 -2.03 14.22 -14.80
CA LEU A 716 -3.03 14.49 -13.76
C LEU A 716 -3.08 13.35 -12.76
N THR A 717 -2.67 13.65 -11.54
CA THR A 717 -2.64 12.73 -10.42
C THR A 717 -3.87 12.95 -9.54
N ILE A 718 -4.53 11.87 -9.15
CA ILE A 718 -5.68 11.88 -8.24
C ILE A 718 -5.48 10.87 -7.11
N ARG A 719 -5.77 11.28 -5.87
CA ARG A 719 -5.84 10.36 -4.73
C ARG A 719 -7.15 9.59 -4.78
N VAL A 720 -7.08 8.26 -4.70
CA VAL A 720 -8.28 7.41 -4.87
C VAL A 720 -8.73 6.70 -3.60
N SER A 721 -7.87 5.92 -2.97
CA SER A 721 -8.15 5.24 -1.69
C SER A 721 -6.85 4.65 -1.14
N GLY A 722 -6.12 5.42 -0.32
CA GLY A 722 -4.82 5.03 0.25
C GLY A 722 -3.63 5.17 -0.72
N TYR A 723 -3.84 5.57 -1.98
CA TYR A 723 -2.80 5.84 -2.96
C TYR A 723 -3.29 6.79 -4.05
N ALA A 724 -2.37 7.22 -4.91
CA ALA A 724 -2.67 8.03 -6.07
C ALA A 724 -2.54 7.22 -7.37
N VAL A 725 -3.22 7.68 -8.40
CA VAL A 725 -3.12 7.16 -9.76
C VAL A 725 -3.08 8.30 -10.77
N ASN A 726 -2.58 8.04 -11.97
CA ASN A 726 -2.83 8.93 -13.09
C ASN A 726 -4.31 8.78 -13.50
N PHE A 727 -5.05 9.89 -13.50
CA PHE A 727 -6.50 9.89 -13.76
C PHE A 727 -6.86 9.29 -15.12
N ASN A 728 -6.02 9.50 -16.12
CA ASN A 728 -6.25 8.99 -17.48
C ASN A 728 -6.01 7.47 -17.62
N ARG A 729 -5.39 6.82 -16.60
CA ARG A 729 -5.26 5.35 -16.55
C ARG A 729 -6.48 4.64 -15.96
N LEU A 730 -7.35 5.38 -15.30
CA LEU A 730 -8.60 4.83 -14.78
C LEU A 730 -9.54 4.45 -15.92
N SER A 731 -10.28 3.35 -15.76
CA SER A 731 -11.39 3.02 -16.67
C SER A 731 -12.46 4.14 -16.63
N ARG A 732 -13.26 4.27 -17.69
CA ARG A 732 -14.34 5.29 -17.72
C ARG A 732 -15.27 5.19 -16.53
N GLU A 733 -15.56 3.98 -16.05
CA GLU A 733 -16.39 3.76 -14.86
C GLU A 733 -15.73 4.26 -13.58
N GLN A 734 -14.43 4.01 -13.42
CA GLN A 734 -13.66 4.51 -12.28
C GLN A 734 -13.53 6.04 -12.33
N GLN A 735 -13.31 6.62 -13.50
CA GLN A 735 -13.32 8.08 -13.68
C GLN A 735 -14.66 8.70 -13.26
N LEU A 736 -15.78 8.11 -13.72
CA LEU A 736 -17.12 8.54 -13.35
C LEU A 736 -17.39 8.39 -11.85
N GLU A 737 -16.87 7.34 -11.22
CA GLU A 737 -16.95 7.16 -9.77
C GLU A 737 -16.24 8.29 -9.04
N VAL A 738 -15.00 8.62 -9.44
CA VAL A 738 -14.23 9.73 -8.85
C VAL A 738 -14.94 11.07 -9.02
N VAL A 739 -15.48 11.35 -10.21
CA VAL A 739 -16.23 12.60 -10.49
C VAL A 739 -17.50 12.71 -9.64
N LYS A 740 -18.14 11.58 -9.29
CA LYS A 740 -19.34 11.55 -8.44
C LYS A 740 -19.06 11.74 -6.95
N ARG A 741 -17.81 11.63 -6.50
CA ARG A 741 -17.45 11.84 -5.10
C ARG A 741 -17.86 13.22 -4.61
N THR A 742 -18.04 13.37 -3.32
CA THR A 742 -18.31 14.67 -2.72
C THR A 742 -17.08 15.56 -2.86
N PHE A 743 -17.25 16.72 -3.46
CA PHE A 743 -16.29 17.82 -3.46
C PHE A 743 -16.84 18.90 -2.53
N HIS A 744 -16.21 19.07 -1.39
CA HIS A 744 -16.70 20.06 -0.41
C HIS A 744 -16.45 21.48 -0.91
N GLU A 745 -17.54 22.24 -1.02
CA GLU A 745 -17.53 23.63 -1.49
C GLU A 745 -17.44 24.64 -0.32
N SER A 746 -17.56 24.14 0.90
CA SER A 746 -17.42 24.89 2.16
C SER A 746 -16.84 23.99 3.25
N MET A 747 -16.24 24.63 4.24
CA MET A 747 -15.70 23.98 5.43
C MET A 747 -16.79 23.51 6.39
#